data_523592fcd2ff9eddb1aecc3c4886cf58
#
_entry.id   523592fcd2ff9eddb1aecc3c4886cf58
#
_cell.length_a   1.000
_cell.length_b   1.000
_cell.length_c   1.000
_cell.angle_alpha   90.00
_cell.angle_beta   90.00
_cell.angle_gamma   90.00
#
_symmetry.space_group_name_H-M   'P 1'
#
loop_
_entity.id
_entity.type
_entity.pdbx_description
1 polymer ?
#
loop_
_entity_poly.entity_id
_entity_poly.type
_entity_poly.pdbx_seq_one_letter_code
_entity_poly.pdbx_strand_id
1 'polypeptide(L)'
;RPSHAPERLPDGVELRIDGRLDDPFWLTTVVLDDFGQVVPIEGGPPTVPMRVRIAYDDDFLYLALDCVDDPELVRARLMERDARLDPDDRVELWIDTFDDQRFAYWFQIGAGGSLGDALLADGGDSFNKSWDGIWYGEARVGARGWTAEIALPFKTLAFRDGHERWGFNLRRLRKANDEEVRWASPQVAYSFFNLAEGGLLTGMRGMDQGLGLDLIPYAKLSTVDEQAQGSATEGDLGGDLNLRLTPSLGLRLTYDTDFAETEVDVRQVNLTRFPLFFPEKRDFFLEDAGLFEFGAPSRRQDTVPYFSRRIGLSETGDPVPILLGARLAGRAGDWNLGLLEVVLDEHAGIPERGVGVARVSRNLGGGSSVGAIFTGGRPDARGQAATYGADFRLNDSRAFGPGRSGSLWGYAIGTEVEGEGGEGQSYGFEGQFRSTDWQHTATFQHVDPGFQPELGFVRRTDIRQYRWDARYTWRATDGGLLRRASWRLSPTLTNTADDDLDSWAVPWRWFELVLDTEDSVQFETHRIFERIFEPFPLRGREVPAGDYWMTRHFVEVQSSERRALRVGLRAEIGDFYDGDVTRLRWSATWLPSSLIQLSGSYDEFDVRLASGDFVTRLTEGRIDLTPSPWVALRNLVQYDTASKNLSLQSRLRWILEPGRELFVVGLFGWERPEEDRGQLVETDQELALKLVYTFRF
;
A
#
# COMPACT_ATOMS: atom_id res chain seq x y z
N ARG A 1 17.02 -13.11 -20.62
CA ARG A 1 15.77 -12.34 -20.56
C ARG A 1 15.06 -12.49 -21.91
N PRO A 2 13.80 -12.92 -21.97
CA PRO A 2 13.01 -12.94 -23.21
C PRO A 2 12.86 -11.50 -23.72
N SER A 3 12.67 -11.33 -25.03
CA SER A 3 12.50 -10.02 -25.64
C SER A 3 11.39 -10.03 -26.68
N HIS A 4 10.64 -8.93 -26.77
CA HIS A 4 9.61 -8.71 -27.77
C HIS A 4 9.79 -7.32 -28.39
N ALA A 5 9.53 -7.21 -29.69
CA ALA A 5 9.55 -5.94 -30.40
C ALA A 5 8.11 -5.53 -30.75
N PRO A 6 7.55 -4.49 -30.08
CA PRO A 6 6.25 -3.97 -30.45
C PRO A 6 6.18 -3.48 -31.88
N GLU A 7 5.07 -3.72 -32.57
CA GLU A 7 4.88 -3.27 -33.94
C GLU A 7 4.45 -1.81 -34.00
N ARG A 8 5.07 -1.05 -34.91
CA ARG A 8 4.65 0.34 -35.11
C ARG A 8 3.33 0.38 -35.89
N LEU A 9 2.39 1.14 -35.39
CA LEU A 9 1.10 1.40 -36.05
C LEU A 9 1.37 2.23 -37.32
N PRO A 10 0.82 1.85 -38.49
CA PRO A 10 0.94 2.64 -39.70
C PRO A 10 0.27 4.01 -39.58
N ASP A 11 0.82 5.03 -40.24
CA ASP A 11 0.24 6.39 -40.21
C ASP A 11 -1.23 6.38 -40.68
N GLY A 12 -2.10 7.04 -39.91
CA GLY A 12 -3.53 7.16 -40.21
C GLY A 12 -4.39 5.94 -39.81
N VAL A 13 -3.80 4.92 -39.18
CA VAL A 13 -4.54 3.83 -38.54
C VAL A 13 -4.82 4.21 -37.09
N GLU A 14 -6.07 4.18 -36.70
CA GLU A 14 -6.51 4.43 -35.32
C GLU A 14 -7.05 3.11 -34.73
N LEU A 15 -6.66 2.80 -33.49
CA LEU A 15 -7.19 1.69 -32.71
C LEU A 15 -8.31 2.19 -31.80
N ARG A 16 -9.40 1.43 -31.75
CA ARG A 16 -10.49 1.72 -30.80
C ARG A 16 -10.30 0.91 -29.55
N ILE A 17 -10.19 1.57 -28.43
CA ILE A 17 -10.08 0.91 -27.13
C ILE A 17 -11.51 0.62 -26.63
N ASP A 18 -12.09 -0.49 -27.08
CA ASP A 18 -13.47 -0.90 -26.75
C ASP A 18 -13.56 -2.33 -26.20
N GLY A 19 -12.41 -2.96 -25.96
CA GLY A 19 -12.29 -4.32 -25.45
C GLY A 19 -12.56 -5.40 -26.49
N ARG A 20 -12.66 -5.05 -27.79
CA ARG A 20 -12.84 -5.98 -28.89
C ARG A 20 -11.57 -6.03 -29.73
N LEU A 21 -11.07 -7.20 -29.99
CA LEU A 21 -9.87 -7.37 -30.81
C LEU A 21 -10.23 -7.54 -32.30
N ASP A 22 -11.20 -6.74 -32.78
CA ASP A 22 -11.71 -6.84 -34.17
C ASP A 22 -11.12 -5.78 -35.11
N ASP A 23 -10.29 -4.86 -34.61
CA ASP A 23 -9.52 -3.96 -35.47
C ASP A 23 -8.58 -4.77 -36.39
N PRO A 24 -8.58 -4.48 -37.70
CA PRO A 24 -7.83 -5.28 -38.70
C PRO A 24 -6.31 -5.35 -38.39
N PHE A 25 -5.74 -4.33 -37.77
CA PHE A 25 -4.34 -4.30 -37.41
C PHE A 25 -3.96 -5.42 -36.43
N TRP A 26 -4.80 -5.72 -35.44
CA TRP A 26 -4.55 -6.80 -34.49
C TRP A 26 -4.46 -8.18 -35.14
N LEU A 27 -5.10 -8.39 -36.32
CA LEU A 27 -5.06 -9.68 -36.98
C LEU A 27 -3.70 -10.02 -37.59
N THR A 28 -2.87 -8.98 -37.83
CA THR A 28 -1.54 -9.12 -38.46
C THR A 28 -0.39 -8.95 -37.48
N THR A 29 -0.65 -8.38 -36.31
CA THR A 29 0.36 -8.13 -35.29
C THR A 29 0.90 -9.42 -34.68
N VAL A 30 2.23 -9.46 -34.46
CA VAL A 30 2.92 -10.61 -33.85
C VAL A 30 2.36 -10.92 -32.48
N VAL A 31 2.06 -12.20 -32.29
CA VAL A 31 1.49 -12.70 -31.03
C VAL A 31 2.59 -13.10 -30.05
N LEU A 32 2.46 -12.62 -28.83
CA LEU A 32 3.21 -13.07 -27.66
C LEU A 32 2.36 -14.10 -26.93
N ASP A 33 2.75 -15.38 -26.93
CA ASP A 33 1.99 -16.49 -26.33
C ASP A 33 2.87 -17.50 -25.56
N ASP A 34 4.15 -17.24 -25.42
CA ASP A 34 5.10 -18.07 -24.66
C ASP A 34 5.04 -17.75 -23.16
N PHE A 35 4.00 -18.24 -22.51
CA PHE A 35 3.77 -18.08 -21.08
C PHE A 35 4.04 -19.39 -20.33
N GLY A 36 4.61 -19.28 -19.12
CA GLY A 36 4.82 -20.41 -18.22
C GLY A 36 4.00 -20.28 -16.94
N GLN A 37 3.51 -21.39 -16.40
CA GLN A 37 2.87 -21.42 -15.08
C GLN A 37 3.89 -21.12 -13.96
N VAL A 38 3.44 -20.35 -12.98
CA VAL A 38 4.09 -20.20 -11.69
C VAL A 38 3.42 -21.11 -10.66
N VAL A 39 2.11 -21.10 -10.64
CA VAL A 39 1.24 -21.95 -9.84
C VAL A 39 0.06 -22.42 -10.70
N PRO A 40 -0.49 -23.61 -10.47
CA PRO A 40 -0.09 -24.62 -9.47
C PRO A 40 1.19 -25.38 -9.80
N ILE A 41 1.62 -25.46 -11.07
CA ILE A 41 2.77 -26.27 -11.53
C ILE A 41 3.88 -25.34 -12.04
N GLU A 42 4.93 -25.15 -11.24
CA GLU A 42 6.07 -24.31 -11.64
C GLU A 42 6.71 -24.76 -12.96
N GLY A 43 6.78 -23.80 -13.92
CA GLY A 43 7.34 -24.06 -15.26
C GLY A 43 6.44 -24.89 -16.19
N GLY A 44 5.24 -25.25 -15.75
CA GLY A 44 4.26 -25.95 -16.59
C GLY A 44 3.66 -25.07 -17.69
N PRO A 45 2.99 -25.66 -18.71
CA PRO A 45 2.25 -24.88 -19.71
C PRO A 45 0.98 -24.29 -19.09
N PRO A 46 0.46 -23.15 -19.59
CA PRO A 46 -0.84 -22.62 -19.19
C PRO A 46 -1.97 -23.63 -19.42
N THR A 47 -2.93 -23.72 -18.48
CA THR A 47 -4.10 -24.62 -18.64
C THR A 47 -5.04 -24.15 -19.75
N VAL A 48 -5.07 -22.84 -20.01
CA VAL A 48 -5.81 -22.20 -21.09
C VAL A 48 -4.93 -21.16 -21.78
N PRO A 49 -5.06 -20.95 -23.09
CA PRO A 49 -4.22 -20.01 -23.82
C PRO A 49 -4.43 -18.56 -23.38
N MET A 50 -3.33 -17.81 -23.39
CA MET A 50 -3.32 -16.37 -23.39
C MET A 50 -2.49 -15.87 -24.58
N ARG A 51 -2.99 -14.86 -25.28
CA ARG A 51 -2.29 -14.22 -26.40
C ARG A 51 -2.26 -12.73 -26.18
N VAL A 52 -1.10 -12.14 -26.38
CA VAL A 52 -0.90 -10.69 -26.23
C VAL A 52 -0.33 -10.15 -27.54
N ARG A 53 -0.81 -9.01 -27.96
CA ARG A 53 -0.23 -8.25 -29.07
C ARG A 53 0.14 -6.87 -28.56
N ILE A 54 1.30 -6.38 -28.97
CA ILE A 54 1.82 -5.11 -28.50
C ILE A 54 2.16 -4.27 -29.72
N ALA A 55 1.63 -3.06 -29.74
CA ALA A 55 1.86 -2.08 -30.81
C ALA A 55 2.13 -0.70 -30.21
N TYR A 56 2.61 0.24 -31.02
CA TYR A 56 2.82 1.62 -30.60
C TYR A 56 2.74 2.58 -31.79
N ASP A 57 2.42 3.83 -31.52
CA ASP A 57 2.56 4.97 -32.43
C ASP A 57 3.45 6.05 -31.80
N ASP A 58 3.27 7.30 -32.14
CA ASP A 58 4.03 8.41 -31.53
C ASP A 58 3.52 8.77 -30.14
N ASP A 59 2.24 8.53 -29.86
CA ASP A 59 1.55 8.99 -28.66
C ASP A 59 1.31 7.88 -27.62
N PHE A 60 1.13 6.61 -28.06
CA PHE A 60 0.66 5.53 -27.19
C PHE A 60 1.42 4.21 -27.38
N LEU A 61 1.53 3.47 -26.28
CA LEU A 61 1.78 2.03 -26.28
C LEU A 61 0.44 1.29 -26.13
N TYR A 62 0.15 0.37 -27.08
CA TYR A 62 -1.09 -0.40 -27.11
C TYR A 62 -0.85 -1.86 -26.79
N LEU A 63 -1.77 -2.45 -26.02
CA LEU A 63 -1.79 -3.90 -25.77
C LEU A 63 -3.19 -4.46 -26.06
N ALA A 64 -3.24 -5.56 -26.79
CA ALA A 64 -4.46 -6.36 -27.01
C ALA A 64 -4.30 -7.72 -26.32
N LEU A 65 -5.22 -8.06 -25.43
CA LEU A 65 -5.20 -9.22 -24.55
C LEU A 65 -6.33 -10.18 -24.93
N ASP A 66 -6.02 -11.40 -25.38
CA ASP A 66 -6.96 -12.50 -25.65
C ASP A 66 -6.78 -13.58 -24.59
N CYS A 67 -7.63 -13.56 -23.58
CA CYS A 67 -7.61 -14.47 -22.44
C CYS A 67 -8.65 -15.56 -22.64
N VAL A 68 -8.29 -16.64 -23.34
CA VAL A 68 -9.19 -17.76 -23.58
C VAL A 68 -9.60 -18.42 -22.28
N ASP A 69 -10.89 -18.70 -22.13
CA ASP A 69 -11.47 -19.38 -20.96
C ASP A 69 -12.90 -19.86 -21.26
N ASP A 70 -13.46 -20.66 -20.34
CA ASP A 70 -14.89 -20.85 -20.26
C ASP A 70 -15.54 -19.60 -19.63
N PRO A 71 -16.47 -18.92 -20.34
CA PRO A 71 -17.10 -17.70 -19.82
C PRO A 71 -17.79 -17.86 -18.45
N GLU A 72 -18.30 -19.07 -18.15
CA GLU A 72 -18.94 -19.36 -16.86
C GLU A 72 -17.92 -19.40 -15.70
N LEU A 73 -16.66 -19.65 -16.02
CA LEU A 73 -15.58 -19.71 -15.05
C LEU A 73 -14.90 -18.34 -14.81
N VAL A 74 -15.06 -17.39 -15.74
CA VAL A 74 -14.49 -16.05 -15.61
C VAL A 74 -15.10 -15.33 -14.40
N ARG A 75 -14.24 -14.75 -13.56
CA ARG A 75 -14.64 -13.93 -12.41
C ARG A 75 -14.39 -12.45 -12.73
N ALA A 76 -15.48 -11.68 -12.71
CA ALA A 76 -15.53 -10.26 -13.05
C ALA A 76 -16.52 -9.55 -12.11
N ARG A 77 -16.17 -9.45 -10.82
CA ARG A 77 -17.06 -8.99 -9.73
C ARG A 77 -16.76 -7.58 -9.27
N LEU A 78 -15.58 -7.09 -9.56
CA LEU A 78 -15.14 -5.76 -9.14
C LEU A 78 -14.94 -4.90 -10.39
N MET A 79 -15.54 -3.71 -10.38
CA MET A 79 -15.46 -2.76 -11.50
C MET A 79 -14.74 -1.47 -11.13
N GLU A 80 -14.62 -1.18 -9.84
CA GLU A 80 -14.03 0.06 -9.36
C GLU A 80 -12.57 0.19 -9.78
N ARG A 81 -12.17 1.42 -10.20
CA ARG A 81 -10.76 1.75 -10.41
C ARG A 81 -9.98 1.57 -9.10
N ASP A 82 -8.78 1.04 -9.20
CA ASP A 82 -7.87 0.74 -8.09
C ASP A 82 -8.38 -0.29 -7.07
N ALA A 83 -9.46 -1.03 -7.40
CA ALA A 83 -9.92 -2.13 -6.57
C ALA A 83 -8.83 -3.20 -6.41
N ARG A 84 -8.86 -3.88 -5.27
CA ARG A 84 -8.07 -5.10 -5.06
C ARG A 84 -8.74 -6.27 -5.78
N LEU A 85 -8.25 -6.61 -6.98
CA LEU A 85 -8.83 -7.65 -7.82
C LEU A 85 -8.42 -9.08 -7.43
N ASP A 86 -8.11 -9.32 -6.15
CA ASP A 86 -7.75 -10.66 -5.67
C ASP A 86 -8.83 -11.74 -5.96
N PRO A 87 -10.14 -11.42 -5.94
CA PRO A 87 -11.18 -12.39 -6.29
C PRO A 87 -11.44 -12.57 -7.79
N ASP A 88 -10.87 -11.72 -8.64
CA ASP A 88 -11.25 -11.62 -10.06
C ASP A 88 -10.13 -12.07 -11.00
N ASP A 89 -10.53 -12.51 -12.19
CA ASP A 89 -9.63 -12.75 -13.32
C ASP A 89 -9.05 -11.40 -13.77
N ARG A 90 -7.75 -11.35 -13.94
CA ARG A 90 -7.04 -10.13 -14.30
C ARG A 90 -5.73 -10.39 -15.03
N VAL A 91 -5.29 -9.39 -15.72
CA VAL A 91 -3.93 -9.25 -16.24
C VAL A 91 -3.24 -8.10 -15.56
N GLU A 92 -2.00 -8.33 -15.21
CA GLU A 92 -1.11 -7.33 -14.63
C GLU A 92 0.15 -7.25 -15.48
N LEU A 93 0.66 -6.05 -15.68
CA LEU A 93 1.92 -5.81 -16.36
C LEU A 93 2.71 -4.73 -15.63
N TRP A 94 4.01 -4.74 -15.83
CA TRP A 94 4.84 -3.62 -15.42
C TRP A 94 5.86 -3.27 -16.51
N ILE A 95 6.22 -1.98 -16.56
CA ILE A 95 7.12 -1.39 -17.55
C ILE A 95 8.18 -0.58 -16.82
N ASP A 96 9.46 -1.01 -16.93
CA ASP A 96 10.64 -0.26 -16.52
C ASP A 96 11.17 0.47 -17.74
N THR A 97 10.79 1.72 -17.90
CA THR A 97 11.11 2.57 -19.05
C THR A 97 12.58 2.98 -19.14
N PHE A 98 13.35 2.75 -18.09
CA PHE A 98 14.79 3.03 -18.02
C PHE A 98 15.67 1.78 -18.12
N ASP A 99 15.09 0.55 -18.06
CA ASP A 99 15.78 -0.74 -17.95
C ASP A 99 16.86 -0.72 -16.83
N ASP A 100 16.54 -0.03 -15.74
CA ASP A 100 17.44 0.10 -14.57
C ASP A 100 17.12 -0.87 -13.43
N GLN A 101 16.02 -1.64 -13.55
CA GLN A 101 15.59 -2.67 -12.62
C GLN A 101 15.26 -2.13 -11.21
N ARG A 102 14.87 -0.87 -11.11
CA ARG A 102 14.60 -0.21 -9.83
C ARG A 102 13.19 0.34 -9.69
N PHE A 103 12.69 0.94 -10.77
CA PHE A 103 11.37 1.53 -10.84
C PHE A 103 10.64 1.02 -12.05
N ALA A 104 9.35 0.80 -11.91
CA ALA A 104 8.48 0.48 -13.01
C ALA A 104 7.08 1.05 -12.77
N TYR A 105 6.38 1.31 -13.85
CA TYR A 105 4.95 1.56 -13.85
C TYR A 105 4.24 0.21 -13.89
N TRP A 106 3.33 -0.02 -12.97
CA TRP A 106 2.48 -1.21 -12.95
C TRP A 106 1.07 -0.85 -13.35
N PHE A 107 0.47 -1.70 -14.18
CA PHE A 107 -0.90 -1.57 -14.64
C PHE A 107 -1.65 -2.87 -14.45
N GLN A 108 -2.94 -2.78 -14.15
CA GLN A 108 -3.84 -3.90 -13.95
C GLN A 108 -5.14 -3.67 -14.71
N ILE A 109 -5.64 -4.71 -15.38
CA ILE A 109 -6.98 -4.72 -15.96
C ILE A 109 -7.69 -6.01 -15.55
N GLY A 110 -8.89 -5.87 -14.97
CA GLY A 110 -9.76 -6.98 -14.62
C GLY A 110 -10.68 -7.37 -15.76
N ALA A 111 -11.15 -8.62 -15.79
CA ALA A 111 -12.13 -9.07 -16.78
C ALA A 111 -13.44 -8.27 -16.74
N GLY A 112 -13.76 -7.59 -15.63
CA GLY A 112 -14.91 -6.70 -15.47
C GLY A 112 -14.68 -5.26 -15.93
N GLY A 113 -13.49 -4.92 -16.43
CA GLY A 113 -13.13 -3.57 -16.85
C GLY A 113 -12.54 -2.70 -15.74
N SER A 114 -12.35 -3.21 -14.53
CA SER A 114 -11.62 -2.48 -13.49
C SER A 114 -10.20 -2.21 -13.92
N LEU A 115 -9.76 -0.95 -13.79
CA LEU A 115 -8.40 -0.49 -14.07
C LEU A 115 -7.68 -0.23 -12.74
N GLY A 116 -6.38 -0.45 -12.72
CA GLY A 116 -5.55 -0.10 -11.58
C GLY A 116 -4.12 0.18 -12.01
N ASP A 117 -3.47 1.07 -11.30
CA ASP A 117 -2.08 1.43 -11.56
C ASP A 117 -1.30 1.65 -10.26
N ALA A 118 0.01 1.61 -10.37
CA ALA A 118 0.93 1.82 -9.25
C ALA A 118 2.35 2.15 -9.74
N LEU A 119 3.15 2.70 -8.85
CA LEU A 119 4.61 2.76 -9.00
C LEU A 119 5.28 1.65 -8.21
N LEU A 120 6.17 0.94 -8.87
CA LEU A 120 7.12 0.03 -8.25
C LEU A 120 8.42 0.76 -7.98
N ALA A 121 8.99 0.61 -6.80
CA ALA A 121 10.29 1.13 -6.44
C ALA A 121 11.15 0.05 -5.78
N ASP A 122 12.40 0.37 -5.49
CA ASP A 122 13.35 -0.53 -4.83
C ASP A 122 13.48 -1.91 -5.47
N GLY A 123 13.48 -1.96 -6.81
CA GLY A 123 13.53 -3.22 -7.54
C GLY A 123 12.26 -4.06 -7.43
N GLY A 124 11.16 -3.47 -6.98
CA GLY A 124 9.84 -4.09 -6.82
C GLY A 124 9.47 -4.46 -5.38
N ASP A 125 10.28 -4.07 -4.39
CA ASP A 125 9.94 -4.29 -2.97
C ASP A 125 9.01 -3.20 -2.41
N SER A 126 8.92 -2.06 -3.08
CA SER A 126 7.94 -1.00 -2.80
C SER A 126 6.87 -0.97 -3.87
N PHE A 127 5.61 -0.94 -3.43
CA PHE A 127 4.42 -0.90 -4.29
C PHE A 127 3.51 0.24 -3.85
N ASN A 128 3.53 1.34 -4.63
CA ASN A 128 2.73 2.52 -4.35
C ASN A 128 1.51 2.59 -5.27
N LYS A 129 0.36 2.16 -4.78
CA LYS A 129 -0.93 2.14 -5.50
C LYS A 129 -1.66 3.49 -5.47
N SER A 130 -1.09 4.50 -4.84
CA SER A 130 -1.66 5.86 -4.81
C SER A 130 -1.20 6.72 -5.98
N TRP A 131 -0.31 6.21 -6.83
CA TRP A 131 0.00 6.87 -8.08
C TRP A 131 -1.16 6.64 -9.07
N ASP A 132 -1.71 7.71 -9.62
CA ASP A 132 -2.86 7.70 -10.51
C ASP A 132 -2.43 8.20 -11.91
N GLY A 133 -2.20 7.26 -12.82
CA GLY A 133 -1.81 7.54 -14.20
C GLY A 133 -3.01 7.85 -15.10
N ILE A 134 -2.84 8.74 -16.09
CA ILE A 134 -3.84 8.91 -17.15
C ILE A 134 -3.59 7.87 -18.21
N TRP A 135 -4.46 6.87 -18.31
CA TRP A 135 -4.42 5.82 -19.32
C TRP A 135 -5.81 5.24 -19.59
N TYR A 136 -5.95 4.47 -20.65
CA TYR A 136 -7.21 3.93 -21.13
C TYR A 136 -7.17 2.43 -21.21
N GLY A 137 -8.27 1.78 -20.87
CA GLY A 137 -8.42 0.34 -20.98
C GLY A 137 -9.88 -0.08 -20.93
N GLU A 138 -10.24 -1.05 -21.75
CA GLU A 138 -11.57 -1.65 -21.78
C GLU A 138 -11.46 -3.17 -21.85
N ALA A 139 -12.34 -3.87 -21.14
CA ALA A 139 -12.39 -5.31 -21.13
C ALA A 139 -13.80 -5.83 -21.36
N ARG A 140 -13.91 -7.00 -21.99
CA ARG A 140 -15.21 -7.65 -22.27
C ARG A 140 -15.13 -9.15 -22.06
N VAL A 141 -16.11 -9.68 -21.35
CA VAL A 141 -16.36 -11.12 -21.29
C VAL A 141 -17.16 -11.52 -22.53
N GLY A 142 -16.67 -12.49 -23.26
CA GLY A 142 -17.24 -12.99 -24.51
C GLY A 142 -17.39 -14.52 -24.54
N ALA A 143 -17.77 -15.06 -25.68
CA ALA A 143 -18.07 -16.51 -25.84
C ALA A 143 -16.85 -17.44 -25.64
N ARG A 144 -15.62 -16.92 -25.66
CA ARG A 144 -14.39 -17.73 -25.56
C ARG A 144 -13.49 -17.31 -24.38
N GLY A 145 -14.03 -16.68 -23.35
CA GLY A 145 -13.30 -16.09 -22.23
C GLY A 145 -13.48 -14.58 -22.21
N TRP A 146 -12.40 -13.83 -22.09
CA TRP A 146 -12.45 -12.37 -22.07
C TRP A 146 -11.31 -11.75 -22.88
N THR A 147 -11.55 -10.55 -23.34
CA THR A 147 -10.57 -9.76 -24.09
C THR A 147 -10.43 -8.39 -23.46
N ALA A 148 -9.28 -7.77 -23.65
CA ALA A 148 -9.06 -6.39 -23.22
C ALA A 148 -8.13 -5.66 -24.18
N GLU A 149 -8.30 -4.35 -24.24
CA GLU A 149 -7.40 -3.42 -24.90
C GLU A 149 -6.93 -2.37 -23.93
N ILE A 150 -5.66 -2.01 -24.02
CA ILE A 150 -4.99 -1.01 -23.17
C ILE A 150 -4.30 -0.02 -24.10
N ALA A 151 -4.42 1.28 -23.81
CA ALA A 151 -3.63 2.35 -24.42
C ALA A 151 -2.97 3.19 -23.34
N LEU A 152 -1.64 3.15 -23.31
CA LEU A 152 -0.79 3.88 -22.36
C LEU A 152 -0.19 5.09 -23.06
N PRO A 153 -0.63 6.33 -22.76
CA PRO A 153 -0.04 7.52 -23.35
C PRO A 153 1.43 7.66 -22.94
N PHE A 154 2.33 7.92 -23.89
CA PHE A 154 3.74 8.19 -23.56
C PHE A 154 3.91 9.43 -22.67
N LYS A 155 2.98 10.37 -22.73
CA LYS A 155 2.91 11.52 -21.80
C LYS A 155 2.71 11.12 -20.34
N THR A 156 2.17 9.93 -20.06
CA THR A 156 2.02 9.40 -18.69
C THR A 156 3.33 8.79 -18.19
N LEU A 157 4.14 8.26 -19.08
CA LEU A 157 5.37 7.55 -18.75
C LEU A 157 6.59 8.48 -18.83
N ALA A 158 7.43 8.42 -17.82
CA ALA A 158 8.75 9.05 -17.90
C ALA A 158 9.75 8.05 -18.51
N PHE A 159 10.49 8.43 -19.54
CA PHE A 159 11.51 7.60 -20.17
C PHE A 159 12.62 8.47 -20.78
N ARG A 160 13.75 7.87 -21.11
CA ARG A 160 14.88 8.58 -21.72
C ARG A 160 14.71 8.60 -23.24
N ASP A 161 14.86 9.77 -23.86
CA ASP A 161 14.85 9.90 -25.32
C ASP A 161 15.88 8.98 -25.99
N GLY A 162 15.47 8.32 -27.07
CA GLY A 162 16.28 7.38 -27.80
C GLY A 162 16.59 6.07 -27.06
N HIS A 163 15.96 5.83 -25.91
CA HIS A 163 16.11 4.57 -25.21
C HIS A 163 15.15 3.52 -25.77
N GLU A 164 15.69 2.60 -26.57
CA GLU A 164 14.93 1.60 -27.32
C GLU A 164 14.68 0.30 -26.54
N ARG A 165 15.06 0.25 -25.26
CA ARG A 165 14.96 -0.96 -24.42
C ARG A 165 14.23 -0.63 -23.12
N TRP A 166 13.11 -1.29 -22.91
CA TRP A 166 12.34 -1.16 -21.68
C TRP A 166 12.23 -2.53 -20.99
N GLY A 167 12.42 -2.59 -19.68
CA GLY A 167 12.06 -3.77 -18.89
C GLY A 167 10.57 -3.99 -18.94
N PHE A 168 10.14 -5.25 -19.04
CA PHE A 168 8.73 -5.60 -19.15
C PHE A 168 8.45 -6.99 -18.59
N ASN A 169 7.33 -7.12 -17.89
CA ASN A 169 6.75 -8.42 -17.63
C ASN A 169 5.22 -8.32 -17.59
N LEU A 170 4.60 -9.46 -17.83
CA LEU A 170 3.15 -9.58 -17.82
C LEU A 170 2.76 -10.90 -17.19
N ARG A 171 1.69 -10.88 -16.39
CA ARG A 171 1.07 -12.07 -15.82
C ARG A 171 -0.44 -12.07 -15.99
N ARG A 172 -1.03 -13.24 -16.14
CA ARG A 172 -2.47 -13.49 -15.98
C ARG A 172 -2.71 -14.25 -14.69
N LEU A 173 -3.71 -13.83 -13.96
CA LEU A 173 -4.23 -14.51 -12.77
C LEU A 173 -5.63 -15.02 -13.10
N ARG A 174 -5.79 -16.35 -13.16
CA ARG A 174 -7.02 -17.04 -13.47
C ARG A 174 -7.62 -17.62 -12.22
N LYS A 175 -8.82 -17.19 -11.85
CA LYS A 175 -9.45 -17.56 -10.58
C LYS A 175 -10.17 -18.91 -10.56
N ALA A 176 -10.46 -19.46 -11.71
CA ALA A 176 -11.11 -20.77 -11.80
C ALA A 176 -10.30 -21.88 -11.09
N ASN A 177 -8.97 -21.83 -11.18
CA ASN A 177 -8.03 -22.79 -10.59
C ASN A 177 -6.85 -22.11 -9.85
N ASP A 178 -6.90 -20.78 -9.63
CA ASP A 178 -5.80 -19.92 -9.11
C ASP A 178 -4.49 -20.13 -9.85
N GLU A 179 -4.58 -20.21 -11.12
CA GLU A 179 -3.42 -20.26 -11.98
C GLU A 179 -2.81 -18.88 -12.14
N GLU A 180 -1.50 -18.81 -11.94
CA GLU A 180 -0.69 -17.67 -12.34
C GLU A 180 0.20 -18.12 -13.49
N VAL A 181 0.15 -17.40 -14.61
CA VAL A 181 1.08 -17.56 -15.73
C VAL A 181 1.85 -16.26 -15.96
N ARG A 182 3.14 -16.37 -16.30
CA ARG A 182 4.03 -15.22 -16.57
C ARG A 182 4.74 -15.39 -17.91
N TRP A 183 5.05 -14.26 -18.52
CA TRP A 183 5.89 -14.24 -19.71
C TRP A 183 7.37 -14.43 -19.38
N ALA A 184 7.90 -13.72 -18.37
CA ALA A 184 9.29 -13.85 -17.96
C ALA A 184 9.38 -14.47 -16.56
N SER A 185 10.40 -15.31 -16.34
CA SER A 185 10.76 -15.95 -15.06
C SER A 185 9.56 -16.56 -14.31
N PRO A 186 8.90 -17.60 -14.89
CA PRO A 186 7.73 -18.24 -14.27
C PRO A 186 8.15 -19.18 -13.13
N GLN A 187 8.76 -18.64 -12.07
CA GLN A 187 9.27 -19.36 -10.90
C GLN A 187 8.69 -18.77 -9.61
N VAL A 188 8.28 -19.64 -8.69
CA VAL A 188 7.72 -19.25 -7.38
C VAL A 188 8.71 -18.46 -6.54
N ALA A 189 10.01 -18.78 -6.66
CA ALA A 189 11.07 -18.12 -5.88
C ALA A 189 11.24 -16.63 -6.22
N TYR A 190 10.79 -16.20 -7.41
CA TYR A 190 10.87 -14.81 -7.84
C TYR A 190 9.50 -14.14 -7.73
N SER A 191 9.46 -13.00 -7.07
CA SER A 191 8.26 -12.15 -7.07
C SER A 191 7.98 -11.70 -8.52
N PHE A 192 6.71 -11.57 -8.90
CA PHE A 192 6.32 -10.92 -10.15
C PHE A 192 6.87 -9.49 -10.24
N PHE A 193 6.97 -8.83 -9.10
CA PHE A 193 7.46 -7.46 -8.98
C PHE A 193 9.00 -7.35 -8.96
N ASN A 194 9.74 -8.46 -9.01
CA ASN A 194 11.19 -8.41 -9.12
C ASN A 194 11.61 -7.96 -10.52
N LEU A 195 11.95 -6.68 -10.66
CA LEU A 195 12.26 -6.04 -11.94
C LEU A 195 13.50 -6.63 -12.63
N ALA A 196 14.42 -7.21 -11.85
CA ALA A 196 15.61 -7.85 -12.39
C ALA A 196 15.31 -9.13 -13.20
N GLU A 197 14.16 -9.76 -12.92
CA GLU A 197 13.72 -11.02 -13.53
C GLU A 197 12.74 -10.82 -14.71
N GLY A 198 12.49 -9.60 -15.15
CA GLY A 198 11.64 -9.31 -16.31
C GLY A 198 12.29 -9.58 -17.67
N GLY A 199 11.49 -9.56 -18.72
CA GLY A 199 11.92 -9.53 -20.13
C GLY A 199 12.20 -8.10 -20.63
N LEU A 200 12.23 -7.92 -21.94
CA LEU A 200 12.51 -6.65 -22.59
C LEU A 200 11.51 -6.35 -23.71
N LEU A 201 11.00 -5.13 -23.77
CA LEU A 201 10.48 -4.52 -24.99
C LEU A 201 11.62 -3.81 -25.71
N THR A 202 11.72 -3.97 -27.02
CA THR A 202 12.86 -3.43 -27.80
C THR A 202 12.41 -2.81 -29.10
N GLY A 203 13.16 -1.83 -29.60
CA GLY A 203 12.99 -1.29 -30.95
C GLY A 203 11.95 -0.18 -31.08
N MET A 204 11.35 0.30 -30.02
CA MET A 204 10.42 1.45 -30.06
C MET A 204 11.18 2.75 -30.30
N ARG A 205 10.67 3.60 -31.21
CA ARG A 205 11.29 4.86 -31.62
C ARG A 205 10.24 5.91 -31.95
N GLY A 206 10.58 7.20 -31.78
CA GLY A 206 9.74 8.33 -32.16
C GLY A 206 8.57 8.57 -31.22
N MET A 207 8.69 8.15 -29.96
CA MET A 207 7.69 8.35 -28.93
C MET A 207 7.72 9.80 -28.44
N ASP A 208 6.53 10.44 -28.29
CA ASP A 208 6.38 11.79 -27.80
C ASP A 208 5.96 11.84 -26.33
N GLN A 209 6.80 12.46 -25.50
CA GLN A 209 6.52 12.67 -24.06
C GLN A 209 5.72 13.95 -23.79
N GLY A 210 5.44 14.78 -24.79
CA GLY A 210 4.87 16.11 -24.61
C GLY A 210 5.83 17.08 -23.90
N LEU A 211 5.29 18.22 -23.45
CA LEU A 211 6.05 19.24 -22.72
C LEU A 211 6.36 18.82 -21.29
N GLY A 212 5.67 17.79 -20.75
CA GLY A 212 5.81 17.37 -19.37
C GLY A 212 5.31 18.40 -18.35
N LEU A 213 4.30 19.17 -18.75
CA LEU A 213 3.64 20.16 -17.90
C LEU A 213 2.19 19.76 -17.66
N ASP A 214 1.84 19.50 -16.38
CA ASP A 214 0.45 19.32 -15.96
C ASP A 214 0.09 20.44 -14.98
N LEU A 215 -1.04 21.10 -15.24
CA LEU A 215 -1.68 22.06 -14.34
C LEU A 215 -2.96 21.43 -13.80
N ILE A 216 -3.08 21.32 -12.48
CA ILE A 216 -4.18 20.62 -11.81
C ILE A 216 -4.88 21.57 -10.83
N PRO A 217 -5.70 22.52 -11.30
CA PRO A 217 -6.51 23.33 -10.43
C PRO A 217 -7.62 22.49 -9.79
N TYR A 218 -7.99 22.85 -8.58
CA TYR A 218 -9.22 22.38 -7.96
C TYR A 218 -10.03 23.49 -7.32
N ALA A 219 -11.34 23.25 -7.20
CA ALA A 219 -12.26 24.08 -6.45
C ALA A 219 -13.02 23.20 -5.46
N LYS A 220 -13.10 23.63 -4.21
CA LYS A 220 -13.84 22.98 -3.15
C LYS A 220 -14.90 23.92 -2.60
N LEU A 221 -16.06 23.38 -2.28
CA LEU A 221 -17.10 24.01 -1.48
C LEU A 221 -17.43 23.07 -0.34
N SER A 222 -17.25 23.50 0.90
CA SER A 222 -17.57 22.72 2.08
C SER A 222 -18.52 23.46 3.00
N THR A 223 -19.39 22.69 3.65
CA THR A 223 -20.21 23.16 4.75
C THR A 223 -19.89 22.31 5.97
N VAL A 224 -19.44 22.96 7.03
CA VAL A 224 -19.16 22.36 8.31
C VAL A 224 -20.20 22.84 9.32
N ASP A 225 -20.82 21.92 10.02
CA ASP A 225 -21.74 22.20 11.14
C ASP A 225 -21.11 21.68 12.42
N GLU A 226 -20.59 22.58 13.23
CA GLU A 226 -20.06 22.29 14.56
C GLU A 226 -21.10 22.67 15.59
N GLN A 227 -21.50 21.72 16.44
CA GLN A 227 -22.54 21.92 17.49
C GLN A 227 -22.27 23.14 18.38
N ALA A 228 -21.01 23.53 18.56
CA ALA A 228 -20.61 24.66 19.41
C ALA A 228 -20.53 26.01 18.68
N GLN A 229 -20.37 26.03 17.34
CA GLN A 229 -20.06 27.22 16.56
C GLN A 229 -21.10 27.54 15.48
N GLY A 230 -22.00 26.59 15.18
CA GLY A 230 -22.99 26.71 14.12
C GLY A 230 -22.46 26.30 12.74
N SER A 231 -23.27 26.51 11.70
CA SER A 231 -22.94 26.09 10.33
C SER A 231 -22.15 27.19 9.60
N ALA A 232 -20.99 26.82 9.06
CA ALA A 232 -20.17 27.66 8.19
C ALA A 232 -20.05 27.04 6.80
N THR A 233 -20.12 27.88 5.75
CA THR A 233 -19.85 27.43 4.38
C THR A 233 -18.58 28.14 3.89
N GLU A 234 -17.62 27.36 3.43
CA GLU A 234 -16.31 27.81 2.98
C GLU A 234 -16.07 27.38 1.53
N GLY A 235 -15.38 28.22 0.79
CA GLY A 235 -14.97 27.90 -0.58
C GLY A 235 -13.47 28.07 -0.72
N ASP A 236 -12.79 27.03 -1.16
CA ASP A 236 -11.35 26.99 -1.32
C ASP A 236 -10.96 26.78 -2.78
N LEU A 237 -9.89 27.43 -3.20
CA LEU A 237 -9.28 27.28 -4.51
C LEU A 237 -7.80 26.98 -4.35
N GLY A 238 -7.38 25.86 -4.86
CA GLY A 238 -5.99 25.47 -4.84
C GLY A 238 -5.59 24.76 -6.13
N GLY A 239 -4.40 24.22 -6.13
CA GLY A 239 -3.96 23.46 -7.29
C GLY A 239 -2.50 23.05 -7.24
N ASP A 240 -2.19 22.15 -8.17
CA ASP A 240 -0.86 21.62 -8.36
C ASP A 240 -0.30 21.99 -9.73
N LEU A 241 0.99 22.20 -9.78
CA LEU A 241 1.78 22.35 -11.00
C LEU A 241 2.82 21.24 -11.03
N ASN A 242 2.70 20.33 -11.97
CA ASN A 242 3.71 19.29 -12.21
C ASN A 242 4.53 19.70 -13.42
N LEU A 243 5.84 19.82 -13.26
CA LEU A 243 6.79 20.17 -14.30
C LEU A 243 7.87 19.10 -14.41
N ARG A 244 8.00 18.49 -15.56
CA ARG A 244 9.07 17.54 -15.87
C ARG A 244 10.31 18.33 -16.29
N LEU A 245 11.27 18.49 -15.36
CA LEU A 245 12.53 19.23 -15.61
C LEU A 245 13.47 18.46 -16.55
N THR A 246 13.47 17.14 -16.42
CA THR A 246 14.10 16.19 -17.35
C THR A 246 13.17 14.98 -17.51
N PRO A 247 13.39 14.09 -18.46
CA PRO A 247 12.56 12.88 -18.59
C PRO A 247 12.43 12.06 -17.30
N SER A 248 13.34 12.22 -16.35
CA SER A 248 13.40 11.41 -15.12
C SER A 248 13.39 12.23 -13.82
N LEU A 249 13.23 13.55 -13.90
CA LEU A 249 13.20 14.44 -12.73
C LEU A 249 12.01 15.39 -12.82
N GLY A 250 11.07 15.28 -11.90
CA GLY A 250 9.88 16.11 -11.81
C GLY A 250 9.92 17.09 -10.65
N LEU A 251 9.33 18.26 -10.85
CA LEU A 251 9.02 19.24 -9.82
C LEU A 251 7.50 19.35 -9.70
N ARG A 252 6.98 19.15 -8.49
CA ARG A 252 5.58 19.45 -8.16
C ARG A 252 5.54 20.61 -7.18
N LEU A 253 4.73 21.59 -7.49
CA LEU A 253 4.40 22.68 -6.61
C LEU A 253 2.92 22.58 -6.27
N THR A 254 2.56 22.78 -5.01
CA THR A 254 1.17 22.79 -4.57
C THR A 254 0.87 24.07 -3.79
N TYR A 255 -0.32 24.57 -3.95
CA TYR A 255 -0.84 25.74 -3.23
C TYR A 255 -2.17 25.37 -2.60
N ASP A 256 -2.34 25.69 -1.31
CA ASP A 256 -3.57 25.50 -0.53
C ASP A 256 -4.11 24.07 -0.63
N THR A 257 -3.26 23.11 -0.23
CA THR A 257 -3.52 21.67 -0.43
C THR A 257 -4.68 21.19 0.44
N ASP A 258 -5.75 20.72 -0.21
CA ASP A 258 -6.92 20.14 0.44
C ASP A 258 -6.94 18.61 0.30
N PHE A 259 -7.39 17.92 1.36
CA PHE A 259 -7.46 16.47 1.45
C PHE A 259 -8.88 15.94 1.73
N ALA A 260 -9.92 16.69 1.38
CA ALA A 260 -11.31 16.33 1.64
C ALA A 260 -11.72 14.99 1.00
N GLU A 261 -11.09 14.61 -0.13
CA GLU A 261 -11.31 13.33 -0.78
C GLU A 261 -10.66 12.15 -0.06
N THR A 262 -9.80 12.39 0.90
CA THR A 262 -9.07 11.31 1.59
C THR A 262 -10.00 10.48 2.48
N GLU A 263 -9.91 9.15 2.37
CA GLU A 263 -10.69 8.24 3.20
C GLU A 263 -10.23 8.33 4.67
N VAL A 264 -11.17 8.43 5.60
CA VAL A 264 -10.85 8.43 7.04
C VAL A 264 -10.15 7.14 7.47
N ASP A 265 -9.39 7.22 8.55
CA ASP A 265 -8.72 6.04 9.08
C ASP A 265 -9.71 5.05 9.70
N VAL A 266 -9.49 3.77 9.40
CA VAL A 266 -10.21 2.70 10.08
C VAL A 266 -9.79 2.68 11.55
N ARG A 267 -10.77 2.73 12.43
CA ARG A 267 -10.55 2.69 13.88
C ARG A 267 -9.88 1.38 14.29
N GLN A 268 -9.00 1.46 15.28
CA GLN A 268 -8.28 0.30 15.82
C GLN A 268 -8.35 0.30 17.35
N VAL A 269 -8.49 -0.89 17.93
CA VAL A 269 -8.40 -1.07 19.38
C VAL A 269 -6.93 -1.21 19.77
N ASN A 270 -6.41 -0.24 20.51
CA ASN A 270 -5.06 -0.33 21.09
C ASN A 270 -5.13 -0.88 22.52
N LEU A 271 -4.61 -2.10 22.71
CA LEU A 271 -4.43 -2.75 24.01
C LEU A 271 -2.93 -2.83 24.39
N THR A 272 -2.11 -1.98 23.80
CA THR A 272 -0.67 -1.86 24.12
C THR A 272 -0.35 -0.46 24.64
N ARG A 273 0.80 -0.31 25.25
CA ARG A 273 1.35 1.00 25.66
C ARG A 273 2.04 1.78 24.53
N PHE A 274 2.07 1.23 23.32
CA PHE A 274 2.79 1.79 22.18
C PHE A 274 1.85 2.50 21.20
N PRO A 275 2.32 3.55 20.50
CA PRO A 275 1.53 4.24 19.49
C PRO A 275 1.20 3.32 18.31
N LEU A 276 0.01 3.56 17.72
CA LEU A 276 -0.41 2.93 16.48
C LEU A 276 0.23 3.64 15.28
N PHE A 277 0.56 2.86 14.26
CA PHE A 277 1.00 3.38 12.98
C PHE A 277 -0.19 3.41 12.01
N PHE A 278 -0.48 4.58 11.44
CA PHE A 278 -1.47 4.75 10.38
C PHE A 278 -0.75 5.12 9.08
N PRO A 279 -0.97 4.40 7.98
CA PRO A 279 -0.32 4.69 6.71
C PRO A 279 -0.74 6.06 6.17
N GLU A 280 0.12 6.69 5.36
CA GLU A 280 -0.23 7.92 4.62
C GLU A 280 -1.32 7.60 3.60
N LYS A 281 -2.22 8.56 3.35
CA LYS A 281 -3.32 8.46 2.39
C LYS A 281 -3.46 9.69 1.49
N ARG A 282 -2.74 10.76 1.76
CA ARG A 282 -2.79 12.02 1.01
C ARG A 282 -1.91 11.94 -0.23
N ASP A 283 -2.50 12.12 -1.41
CA ASP A 283 -1.86 11.89 -2.71
C ASP A 283 -0.59 12.72 -2.92
N PHE A 284 -0.56 13.97 -2.42
CA PHE A 284 0.63 14.82 -2.48
C PHE A 284 1.89 14.14 -1.90
N PHE A 285 1.74 13.39 -0.82
CA PHE A 285 2.87 12.70 -0.16
C PHE A 285 3.12 11.30 -0.73
N LEU A 286 2.13 10.70 -1.37
CA LEU A 286 2.19 9.31 -1.82
C LEU A 286 2.81 9.15 -3.20
N GLU A 287 2.66 10.10 -4.10
CA GLU A 287 3.05 9.96 -5.51
C GLU A 287 4.51 9.54 -5.61
N ASP A 288 5.50 10.09 -5.14
CA ASP A 288 6.91 9.65 -5.22
C ASP A 288 7.45 9.09 -3.89
N ALA A 289 6.57 8.58 -3.03
CA ALA A 289 6.94 8.12 -1.69
C ALA A 289 8.13 7.14 -1.67
N GLY A 290 8.24 6.28 -2.69
CA GLY A 290 9.34 5.33 -2.83
C GLY A 290 10.73 5.98 -2.92
N LEU A 291 10.83 7.24 -3.38
CA LEU A 291 12.10 7.97 -3.43
C LEU A 291 12.55 8.48 -2.04
N PHE A 292 11.64 8.57 -1.09
CA PHE A 292 11.91 8.98 0.29
C PHE A 292 12.06 7.77 1.24
N GLU A 293 11.85 6.55 0.77
CA GLU A 293 12.04 5.36 1.59
C GLU A 293 13.46 5.22 2.12
N PHE A 294 13.56 4.73 3.36
CA PHE A 294 14.82 4.61 4.08
C PHE A 294 14.86 3.33 4.92
N GLY A 295 16.00 2.66 4.92
CA GLY A 295 16.22 1.45 5.71
C GLY A 295 15.50 0.22 5.18
N ALA A 296 15.25 -0.75 6.05
CA ALA A 296 14.68 -2.05 5.68
C ALA A 296 13.15 -2.01 5.60
N PRO A 297 12.51 -2.69 4.63
CA PRO A 297 11.06 -2.68 4.45
C PRO A 297 10.26 -3.15 5.68
N SER A 298 10.78 -4.14 6.44
CA SER A 298 10.10 -4.64 7.64
C SER A 298 10.06 -3.64 8.81
N ARG A 299 10.82 -2.55 8.73
CA ARG A 299 10.96 -1.53 9.78
C ARG A 299 10.15 -0.27 9.55
N ARG A 300 9.45 -0.14 8.44
CA ARG A 300 8.66 1.05 8.08
C ARG A 300 7.63 1.46 9.13
N GLN A 301 7.20 0.53 9.97
CA GLN A 301 6.22 0.78 11.04
C GLN A 301 6.84 0.84 12.43
N ASP A 302 8.15 0.66 12.57
CA ASP A 302 8.84 0.66 13.86
C ASP A 302 9.66 1.94 14.07
N THR A 303 10.52 2.30 13.10
CA THR A 303 11.40 3.48 13.18
C THR A 303 11.71 3.98 11.79
N VAL A 304 11.27 5.19 11.49
CA VAL A 304 11.54 5.86 10.20
C VAL A 304 11.90 7.32 10.43
N PRO A 305 12.93 7.85 9.73
CA PRO A 305 13.36 9.24 9.86
C PRO A 305 12.37 10.24 9.25
N TYR A 306 11.56 9.79 8.30
CA TYR A 306 10.51 10.57 7.64
C TYR A 306 9.19 9.82 7.60
N PHE A 307 8.15 10.49 8.09
CA PHE A 307 6.76 10.00 8.09
C PHE A 307 5.84 11.18 7.79
N SER A 308 5.34 11.26 6.57
CA SER A 308 4.59 12.41 6.05
C SER A 308 3.37 12.80 6.89
N ARG A 309 2.74 11.86 7.60
CA ARG A 309 1.61 12.16 8.50
C ARG A 309 1.97 13.06 9.70
N ARG A 310 3.25 13.26 9.99
CA ARG A 310 3.68 14.29 10.96
C ARG A 310 3.55 15.70 10.41
N ILE A 311 3.43 15.85 9.08
CA ILE A 311 3.24 17.14 8.41
C ILE A 311 1.74 17.37 8.22
N GLY A 312 1.24 18.54 8.66
CA GLY A 312 -0.18 18.90 8.54
C GLY A 312 -1.06 18.32 9.65
N LEU A 313 -0.45 17.88 10.78
CA LEU A 313 -1.16 17.51 12.01
C LEU A 313 -0.52 18.18 13.22
N SER A 314 -1.37 18.64 14.15
CA SER A 314 -0.94 19.13 15.45
C SER A 314 -0.54 17.96 16.38
N GLU A 315 -0.02 18.28 17.57
CA GLU A 315 0.26 17.27 18.62
C GLU A 315 -1.02 16.56 19.11
N THR A 316 -2.15 17.25 19.07
CA THR A 316 -3.46 16.72 19.44
C THR A 316 -4.12 15.93 18.31
N GLY A 317 -3.54 15.97 17.10
CA GLY A 317 -4.04 15.28 15.91
C GLY A 317 -5.01 16.13 15.06
N ASP A 318 -5.15 17.42 15.40
CA ASP A 318 -5.99 18.33 14.62
C ASP A 318 -5.31 18.67 13.28
N PRO A 319 -6.07 18.85 12.18
CA PRO A 319 -5.52 19.24 10.89
C PRO A 319 -4.85 20.62 10.95
N VAL A 320 -3.65 20.73 10.40
CA VAL A 320 -2.93 22.00 10.20
C VAL A 320 -2.84 22.25 8.70
N PRO A 321 -3.39 23.35 8.16
CA PRO A 321 -3.40 23.62 6.74
C PRO A 321 -1.99 23.69 6.14
N ILE A 322 -1.85 23.19 4.91
CA ILE A 322 -0.62 23.26 4.12
C ILE A 322 -0.79 24.40 3.11
N LEU A 323 -0.13 25.53 3.36
CA LEU A 323 -0.20 26.70 2.49
C LEU A 323 0.54 26.48 1.17
N LEU A 324 1.77 25.96 1.25
CA LEU A 324 2.64 25.70 0.10
C LEU A 324 3.35 24.38 0.26
N GLY A 325 3.54 23.68 -0.85
CA GLY A 325 4.42 22.52 -0.92
C GLY A 325 5.24 22.54 -2.21
N ALA A 326 6.51 22.13 -2.10
CA ALA A 326 7.40 21.93 -3.23
C ALA A 326 8.06 20.57 -3.12
N ARG A 327 7.97 19.76 -4.17
CA ARG A 327 8.59 18.44 -4.22
C ARG A 327 9.37 18.29 -5.52
N LEU A 328 10.69 18.09 -5.41
CA LEU A 328 11.56 17.69 -6.51
C LEU A 328 11.90 16.22 -6.33
N ALA A 329 11.44 15.37 -7.23
CA ALA A 329 11.58 13.92 -7.11
C ALA A 329 11.97 13.30 -8.47
N GLY A 330 12.86 12.29 -8.45
CA GLY A 330 13.25 11.60 -9.66
C GLY A 330 14.72 11.17 -9.68
N ARG A 331 15.30 11.13 -10.87
CA ARG A 331 16.62 10.56 -11.12
C ARG A 331 17.54 11.46 -11.94
N ALA A 332 18.84 11.37 -11.62
CA ALA A 332 19.91 11.97 -12.39
C ALA A 332 21.04 10.93 -12.57
N GLY A 333 21.04 10.22 -13.69
CA GLY A 333 21.92 9.06 -13.91
C GLY A 333 21.65 7.95 -12.89
N ASP A 334 22.69 7.52 -12.15
CA ASP A 334 22.57 6.47 -11.11
C ASP A 334 22.04 7.01 -9.78
N TRP A 335 21.75 8.30 -9.66
CA TRP A 335 21.28 8.93 -8.44
C TRP A 335 19.77 9.07 -8.42
N ASN A 336 19.14 8.75 -7.30
CA ASN A 336 17.78 9.14 -6.98
C ASN A 336 17.80 10.35 -6.06
N LEU A 337 16.89 11.27 -6.29
CA LEU A 337 16.76 12.53 -5.57
C LEU A 337 15.32 12.68 -5.12
N GLY A 338 15.12 12.99 -3.85
CA GLY A 338 13.85 13.39 -3.27
C GLY A 338 14.08 14.60 -2.39
N LEU A 339 13.51 15.74 -2.74
CA LEU A 339 13.49 16.95 -1.95
C LEU A 339 12.03 17.34 -1.74
N LEU A 340 11.67 17.61 -0.50
CA LEU A 340 10.32 18.05 -0.13
C LEU A 340 10.48 19.23 0.84
N GLU A 341 9.76 20.31 0.57
CA GLU A 341 9.57 21.43 1.46
C GLU A 341 8.09 21.74 1.58
N VAL A 342 7.60 21.93 2.79
CA VAL A 342 6.21 22.22 3.08
C VAL A 342 6.14 23.41 4.04
N VAL A 343 5.32 24.39 3.70
CA VAL A 343 4.98 25.51 4.56
C VAL A 343 3.61 25.25 5.19
N LEU A 344 3.59 25.10 6.49
CA LEU A 344 2.38 24.95 7.29
C LEU A 344 1.86 26.33 7.68
N ASP A 345 0.56 26.55 7.57
CA ASP A 345 -0.07 27.80 7.94
C ASP A 345 -0.13 28.01 9.45
N GLU A 346 -0.46 29.23 9.86
CA GLU A 346 -0.72 29.55 11.26
C GLU A 346 -1.92 28.72 11.77
N HIS A 347 -1.75 28.05 12.90
CA HIS A 347 -2.81 27.24 13.49
C HIS A 347 -2.72 27.25 15.02
N ALA A 348 -3.84 27.49 15.69
CA ALA A 348 -3.97 27.46 17.15
C ALA A 348 -2.88 28.28 17.90
N GLY A 349 -2.49 29.43 17.31
CA GLY A 349 -1.45 30.33 17.88
C GLY A 349 -0.01 29.85 17.63
N ILE A 350 0.21 28.81 16.84
CA ILE A 350 1.50 28.39 16.32
C ILE A 350 1.73 29.09 14.98
N PRO A 351 2.82 29.87 14.80
CA PRO A 351 3.06 30.64 13.58
C PRO A 351 3.31 29.76 12.36
N GLU A 352 3.22 30.36 11.18
CA GLU A 352 3.65 29.78 9.91
C GLU A 352 5.10 29.22 10.03
N ARG A 353 5.35 28.03 9.45
CA ARG A 353 6.64 27.34 9.56
C ARG A 353 6.91 26.40 8.40
N GLY A 354 8.20 26.32 8.03
CA GLY A 354 8.68 25.36 7.03
C GLY A 354 9.18 24.08 7.66
N VAL A 355 8.91 22.96 7.00
CA VAL A 355 9.48 21.63 7.30
C VAL A 355 9.94 20.98 6.01
N GLY A 356 11.13 20.35 6.05
CA GLY A 356 11.75 19.84 4.84
C GLY A 356 12.39 18.46 4.98
N VAL A 357 12.49 17.77 3.85
CA VAL A 357 13.10 16.44 3.71
C VAL A 357 13.99 16.42 2.50
N ALA A 358 15.21 15.91 2.64
CA ALA A 358 16.14 15.66 1.54
C ALA A 358 16.60 14.19 1.56
N ARG A 359 16.39 13.48 0.48
CA ARG A 359 16.80 12.09 0.28
C ARG A 359 17.64 11.97 -0.97
N VAL A 360 18.81 11.34 -0.85
CA VAL A 360 19.69 11.03 -1.98
C VAL A 360 20.09 9.57 -1.87
N SER A 361 19.98 8.82 -2.96
CA SER A 361 20.52 7.46 -3.01
C SER A 361 21.17 7.17 -4.35
N ARG A 362 22.22 6.34 -4.33
CA ARG A 362 22.95 5.90 -5.53
C ARG A 362 22.69 4.44 -5.81
N ASN A 363 22.33 4.15 -7.05
CA ASN A 363 22.18 2.81 -7.57
C ASN A 363 23.56 2.18 -7.83
N LEU A 364 23.74 0.95 -7.34
CA LEU A 364 24.95 0.14 -7.53
C LEU A 364 24.72 -1.02 -8.52
N GLY A 365 23.51 -1.12 -9.10
CA GLY A 365 23.10 -2.21 -9.98
C GLY A 365 22.47 -3.40 -9.22
N GLY A 366 21.73 -4.24 -9.94
CA GLY A 366 21.10 -5.46 -9.39
C GLY A 366 20.09 -5.21 -8.26
N GLY A 367 19.50 -4.01 -8.16
CA GLY A 367 18.63 -3.61 -7.07
C GLY A 367 19.37 -3.24 -5.76
N SER A 368 20.70 -3.08 -5.81
CA SER A 368 21.53 -2.62 -4.69
C SER A 368 21.68 -1.11 -4.69
N SER A 369 21.72 -0.49 -3.50
CA SER A 369 21.86 0.97 -3.37
C SER A 369 22.52 1.38 -2.05
N VAL A 370 23.00 2.63 -2.00
CA VAL A 370 23.40 3.32 -0.78
C VAL A 370 22.76 4.70 -0.78
N GLY A 371 22.42 5.24 0.39
CA GLY A 371 21.75 6.52 0.45
C GLY A 371 21.92 7.26 1.75
N ALA A 372 21.46 8.52 1.75
CA ALA A 372 21.41 9.39 2.91
C ALA A 372 20.10 10.18 2.92
N ILE A 373 19.62 10.49 4.12
CA ILE A 373 18.42 11.29 4.35
C ILE A 373 18.73 12.40 5.36
N PHE A 374 18.07 13.52 5.18
CA PHE A 374 18.01 14.63 6.13
C PHE A 374 16.57 15.11 6.25
N THR A 375 16.12 15.36 7.48
CA THR A 375 14.85 16.04 7.71
C THR A 375 15.09 17.22 8.67
N GLY A 376 14.41 18.33 8.43
CA GLY A 376 14.57 19.55 9.22
C GLY A 376 13.25 20.25 9.51
N GLY A 377 13.19 20.91 10.65
CA GLY A 377 12.01 21.63 11.13
C GLY A 377 11.17 20.83 12.13
N ARG A 378 10.32 21.56 12.85
CA ARG A 378 9.37 21.02 13.83
C ARG A 378 7.94 21.41 13.45
N PRO A 379 7.00 20.46 13.39
CA PRO A 379 5.60 20.79 13.11
C PRO A 379 4.94 21.66 14.17
N ASP A 380 5.45 21.67 15.42
CA ASP A 380 4.96 22.45 16.55
C ASP A 380 5.62 23.83 16.72
N ALA A 381 6.59 24.17 15.88
CA ALA A 381 7.38 25.41 15.91
C ALA A 381 8.16 25.67 17.23
N ARG A 382 8.36 24.66 18.08
CA ARG A 382 9.08 24.78 19.37
C ARG A 382 10.59 24.58 19.22
N GLY A 383 11.27 25.49 18.54
CA GLY A 383 12.70 25.40 18.30
C GLY A 383 13.07 24.65 17.02
N GLN A 384 14.30 24.18 16.95
CA GLN A 384 14.83 23.48 15.77
C GLN A 384 14.96 21.98 16.03
N ALA A 385 14.80 21.18 14.97
CA ALA A 385 15.10 19.77 15.00
C ALA A 385 15.69 19.32 13.66
N ALA A 386 16.59 18.38 13.74
CA ALA A 386 17.17 17.73 12.59
C ALA A 386 17.25 16.22 12.79
N THR A 387 16.99 15.47 11.73
CA THR A 387 17.26 14.03 11.68
C THR A 387 18.11 13.77 10.45
N TYR A 388 19.18 12.99 10.61
CA TYR A 388 20.08 12.63 9.52
C TYR A 388 20.40 11.14 9.57
N GLY A 389 20.53 10.53 8.42
CA GLY A 389 20.78 9.09 8.37
C GLY A 389 21.43 8.65 7.07
N ALA A 390 22.01 7.46 7.13
CA ALA A 390 22.55 6.75 5.97
C ALA A 390 22.03 5.31 5.99
N ASP A 391 21.82 4.77 4.80
CA ASP A 391 21.38 3.39 4.62
C ASP A 391 22.04 2.73 3.41
N PHE A 392 22.01 1.42 3.40
CA PHE A 392 22.39 0.62 2.24
C PHE A 392 21.45 -0.55 2.05
N ARG A 393 21.40 -1.00 0.82
CA ARG A 393 20.75 -2.23 0.38
C ARG A 393 21.68 -2.99 -0.54
N LEU A 394 21.87 -4.27 -0.25
CA LEU A 394 22.54 -5.21 -1.15
C LEU A 394 21.53 -6.29 -1.53
N ASN A 395 21.28 -6.46 -2.81
CA ASN A 395 20.32 -7.44 -3.31
C ASN A 395 21.00 -8.33 -4.35
N ASP A 396 20.80 -9.64 -4.24
CA ASP A 396 21.24 -10.60 -5.22
C ASP A 396 20.18 -11.69 -5.39
N SER A 397 19.51 -11.65 -6.53
CA SER A 397 18.46 -12.62 -6.88
C SER A 397 18.99 -14.05 -7.05
N ARG A 398 20.34 -14.25 -7.06
CA ARG A 398 21.00 -15.53 -7.26
C ARG A 398 22.09 -15.83 -6.25
N ALA A 399 22.17 -15.08 -5.15
CA ALA A 399 23.22 -15.18 -4.13
C ALA A 399 23.51 -16.62 -3.67
N PHE A 400 22.48 -17.47 -3.64
CA PHE A 400 22.55 -18.84 -3.16
C PHE A 400 22.23 -19.87 -4.27
N GLY A 401 22.36 -19.49 -5.53
CA GLY A 401 22.07 -20.32 -6.71
C GLY A 401 20.68 -20.13 -7.30
N PRO A 402 20.34 -20.84 -8.39
CA PRO A 402 19.06 -20.70 -9.06
C PRO A 402 17.86 -20.94 -8.12
N GLY A 403 16.83 -20.13 -8.20
CA GLY A 403 15.63 -20.22 -7.38
C GLY A 403 15.84 -19.84 -5.90
N ARG A 404 16.91 -19.11 -5.59
CA ARG A 404 17.23 -18.64 -4.24
C ARG A 404 17.71 -17.20 -4.32
N SER A 405 17.13 -16.33 -3.52
CA SER A 405 17.53 -14.93 -3.44
C SER A 405 17.96 -14.55 -2.04
N GLY A 406 18.81 -13.54 -1.96
CA GLY A 406 19.26 -12.95 -0.70
C GLY A 406 19.32 -11.45 -0.78
N SER A 407 19.02 -10.79 0.33
CA SER A 407 19.17 -9.35 0.47
C SER A 407 19.62 -8.97 1.86
N LEU A 408 20.36 -7.87 1.95
CA LEU A 408 20.85 -7.29 3.19
C LEU A 408 20.61 -5.80 3.18
N TRP A 409 20.01 -5.27 4.26
CA TRP A 409 19.84 -3.86 4.52
C TRP A 409 20.56 -3.45 5.79
N GLY A 410 21.01 -2.21 5.85
CA GLY A 410 21.49 -1.60 7.07
C GLY A 410 21.25 -0.11 7.06
N TYR A 411 21.09 0.47 8.25
CA TYR A 411 20.90 1.89 8.42
C TYR A 411 21.49 2.41 9.74
N ALA A 412 21.76 3.71 9.75
CA ALA A 412 22.06 4.49 10.96
C ALA A 412 21.40 5.86 10.84
N ILE A 413 20.77 6.33 11.93
CA ILE A 413 20.03 7.59 12.03
C ILE A 413 20.48 8.29 13.31
N GLY A 414 20.70 9.62 13.24
CA GLY A 414 20.88 10.49 14.39
C GLY A 414 19.79 11.56 14.44
N THR A 415 19.39 11.96 15.63
CA THR A 415 18.46 13.06 15.88
C THR A 415 19.08 14.11 16.76
N GLU A 416 18.81 15.37 16.46
CA GLU A 416 19.15 16.55 17.26
C GLU A 416 17.88 17.38 17.42
N VAL A 417 17.45 17.62 18.65
CA VAL A 417 16.23 18.37 18.98
C VAL A 417 16.57 19.43 20.00
N GLU A 418 16.26 20.70 19.68
CA GLU A 418 16.47 21.82 20.61
C GLU A 418 15.48 21.72 21.76
N GLY A 419 15.98 21.79 23.00
CA GLY A 419 15.20 21.71 24.23
C GLY A 419 15.17 20.31 24.85
N GLU A 420 14.00 19.84 25.25
CA GLU A 420 13.82 18.50 25.85
C GLU A 420 13.92 17.40 24.80
N GLY A 421 14.77 16.41 25.04
CA GLY A 421 14.93 15.23 24.17
C GLY A 421 16.37 15.02 23.72
N GLY A 422 17.08 16.08 23.36
CA GLY A 422 18.50 16.02 23.09
C GLY A 422 18.89 15.19 21.86
N GLU A 423 20.03 14.54 21.97
CA GLU A 423 20.64 13.72 20.92
C GLU A 423 20.26 12.24 21.11
N GLY A 424 19.96 11.56 20.03
CA GLY A 424 19.67 10.12 20.03
C GLY A 424 20.04 9.46 18.72
N GLN A 425 20.29 8.16 18.78
CA GLN A 425 20.66 7.36 17.61
C GLN A 425 19.77 6.12 17.47
N SER A 426 19.59 5.69 16.23
CA SER A 426 19.03 4.40 15.91
C SER A 426 19.81 3.77 14.76
N TYR A 427 20.12 2.48 14.87
CA TYR A 427 20.76 1.72 13.81
C TYR A 427 20.28 0.28 13.77
N GLY A 428 20.40 -0.35 12.62
CA GLY A 428 19.94 -1.71 12.47
C GLY A 428 20.35 -2.38 11.17
N PHE A 429 20.13 -3.71 11.14
CA PHE A 429 20.40 -4.57 10.00
C PHE A 429 19.26 -5.54 9.79
N GLU A 430 19.01 -5.88 8.54
CA GLU A 430 18.06 -6.91 8.14
C GLU A 430 18.65 -7.78 7.04
N GLY A 431 18.63 -9.10 7.24
CA GLY A 431 18.96 -10.08 6.22
C GLY A 431 17.75 -10.90 5.83
N GLN A 432 17.52 -11.07 4.53
CA GLN A 432 16.48 -11.95 4.01
C GLN A 432 17.08 -13.05 3.14
N PHE A 433 16.48 -14.22 3.23
CA PHE A 433 16.70 -15.36 2.34
C PHE A 433 15.35 -15.89 1.88
N ARG A 434 15.22 -16.15 0.58
CA ARG A 434 14.01 -16.76 -0.02
C ARG A 434 14.39 -17.91 -0.94
N SER A 435 13.61 -18.95 -0.89
CA SER A 435 13.62 -20.06 -1.85
C SER A 435 12.18 -20.48 -2.15
N THR A 436 11.98 -21.51 -2.94
CA THR A 436 10.66 -22.09 -3.24
C THR A 436 9.87 -22.42 -1.97
N ASP A 437 10.53 -23.02 -0.97
CA ASP A 437 9.85 -23.53 0.24
C ASP A 437 10.14 -22.71 1.49
N TRP A 438 11.33 -22.09 1.58
CA TRP A 438 11.79 -21.40 2.76
C TRP A 438 11.89 -19.90 2.59
N GLN A 439 11.45 -19.19 3.61
CA GLN A 439 11.69 -17.75 3.77
C GLN A 439 12.26 -17.52 5.17
N HIS A 440 13.34 -16.74 5.24
CA HIS A 440 13.94 -16.30 6.49
C HIS A 440 14.17 -14.80 6.45
N THR A 441 13.85 -14.14 7.56
CA THR A 441 14.20 -12.74 7.79
C THR A 441 14.81 -12.63 9.18
N ALA A 442 16.01 -12.09 9.30
CA ALA A 442 16.66 -11.82 10.56
C ALA A 442 16.89 -10.31 10.67
N THR A 443 16.49 -9.72 11.80
CA THR A 443 16.62 -8.28 12.02
C THR A 443 17.24 -7.99 13.38
N PHE A 444 18.07 -6.97 13.41
CA PHE A 444 18.59 -6.32 14.59
C PHE A 444 18.29 -4.83 14.53
N GLN A 445 17.92 -4.25 15.67
CA GLN A 445 17.71 -2.82 15.82
C GLN A 445 18.15 -2.36 17.20
N HIS A 446 18.77 -1.18 17.25
CA HIS A 446 19.03 -0.41 18.45
C HIS A 446 18.38 0.97 18.31
N VAL A 447 17.75 1.45 19.36
CA VAL A 447 17.14 2.79 19.44
C VAL A 447 17.47 3.36 20.83
N ASP A 448 18.16 4.48 20.85
CA ASP A 448 18.50 5.19 22.09
C ASP A 448 17.24 5.73 22.84
N PRO A 449 17.30 5.93 24.16
CA PRO A 449 16.22 6.57 24.92
C PRO A 449 15.85 7.96 24.41
N GLY A 450 16.83 8.75 24.00
CA GLY A 450 16.67 10.14 23.51
C GLY A 450 16.39 10.26 22.00
N PHE A 451 16.21 9.16 21.28
CA PHE A 451 15.95 9.20 19.84
C PHE A 451 14.56 9.75 19.52
N GLN A 452 14.49 10.90 18.86
CA GLN A 452 13.25 11.63 18.57
C GLN A 452 13.27 12.24 17.16
N PRO A 453 12.81 11.50 16.13
CA PRO A 453 12.70 12.04 14.77
C PRO A 453 11.41 12.86 14.64
N GLU A 454 11.48 14.18 14.69
CA GLU A 454 10.32 15.08 14.71
C GLU A 454 9.41 14.97 13.48
N LEU A 455 9.99 14.78 12.28
CA LEU A 455 9.27 14.49 11.07
C LEU A 455 9.18 12.98 10.75
N GLY A 456 9.56 12.13 11.71
CA GLY A 456 9.59 10.69 11.57
C GLY A 456 8.56 9.99 12.45
N PHE A 457 8.74 8.69 12.58
CA PHE A 457 7.98 7.85 13.49
C PHE A 457 8.91 6.91 14.23
N VAL A 458 8.72 6.79 15.54
CA VAL A 458 9.35 5.79 16.38
C VAL A 458 8.30 5.14 17.26
N ARG A 459 8.22 3.82 17.20
CA ARG A 459 7.26 3.05 18.01
C ARG A 459 7.75 2.84 19.43
N ARG A 460 9.06 2.63 19.58
CA ARG A 460 9.74 2.38 20.86
C ARG A 460 11.13 2.94 20.85
N THR A 461 11.47 3.63 21.90
CA THR A 461 12.85 4.04 22.25
C THR A 461 13.40 3.15 23.36
N ASP A 462 14.66 3.32 23.70
CA ASP A 462 15.35 2.56 24.75
C ASP A 462 15.31 1.05 24.50
N ILE A 463 15.70 0.60 23.29
CA ILE A 463 15.64 -0.82 22.94
C ILE A 463 16.86 -1.31 22.16
N ARG A 464 17.20 -2.59 22.41
CA ARG A 464 17.93 -3.49 21.53
C ARG A 464 17.02 -4.65 21.18
N GLN A 465 16.64 -4.77 19.92
CA GLN A 465 15.69 -5.79 19.48
C GLN A 465 16.30 -6.72 18.45
N TYR A 466 16.12 -8.01 18.68
CA TYR A 466 16.49 -9.10 17.79
C TYR A 466 15.21 -9.83 17.37
N ARG A 467 15.01 -10.00 16.07
CA ARG A 467 13.87 -10.73 15.52
C ARG A 467 14.36 -11.72 14.48
N TRP A 468 13.79 -12.89 14.49
CA TRP A 468 13.96 -13.87 13.43
C TRP A 468 12.60 -14.37 13.00
N ASP A 469 12.34 -14.41 11.70
CA ASP A 469 11.14 -14.97 11.10
C ASP A 469 11.54 -16.10 10.18
N ALA A 470 10.98 -17.27 10.38
CA ALA A 470 11.19 -18.43 9.56
C ALA A 470 9.86 -19.03 9.14
N ARG A 471 9.67 -19.15 7.83
CA ARG A 471 8.48 -19.75 7.22
C ARG A 471 8.88 -20.89 6.30
N TYR A 472 8.23 -22.04 6.47
CA TYR A 472 8.27 -23.15 5.53
C TYR A 472 6.91 -23.32 4.89
N THR A 473 6.87 -23.56 3.57
CA THR A 473 5.65 -23.76 2.80
C THR A 473 5.80 -25.00 1.94
N TRP A 474 5.02 -26.02 2.25
CA TRP A 474 4.83 -27.18 1.38
C TRP A 474 3.66 -26.91 0.42
N ARG A 475 3.79 -27.37 -0.83
CA ARG A 475 2.75 -27.23 -1.88
C ARG A 475 2.47 -28.60 -2.48
N ALA A 476 1.17 -28.92 -2.64
CA ALA A 476 0.76 -30.13 -3.33
C ALA A 476 0.99 -29.97 -4.85
N THR A 477 1.37 -31.05 -5.50
CA THR A 477 1.60 -31.12 -6.96
C THR A 477 0.58 -32.00 -7.67
N ASP A 478 -0.30 -32.66 -6.94
CA ASP A 478 -1.15 -33.78 -7.42
C ASP A 478 -2.66 -33.50 -7.36
N GLY A 479 -3.09 -32.26 -7.07
CA GLY A 479 -4.52 -31.87 -7.12
C GLY A 479 -5.38 -32.53 -6.04
N GLY A 480 -4.86 -32.70 -4.83
CA GLY A 480 -5.59 -33.23 -3.68
C GLY A 480 -6.43 -32.19 -2.96
N LEU A 481 -7.09 -32.58 -1.85
CA LEU A 481 -7.88 -31.68 -1.01
C LEU A 481 -7.05 -30.53 -0.42
N LEU A 482 -5.79 -30.77 -0.11
CA LEU A 482 -4.88 -29.80 0.48
C LEU A 482 -3.95 -29.24 -0.60
N ARG A 483 -4.02 -27.93 -0.83
CA ARG A 483 -3.22 -27.21 -1.81
C ARG A 483 -1.83 -26.84 -1.28
N ARG A 484 -1.81 -26.32 -0.05
CA ARG A 484 -0.56 -25.99 0.63
C ARG A 484 -0.70 -26.10 2.15
N ALA A 485 0.42 -26.37 2.79
CA ALA A 485 0.55 -26.28 4.25
C ALA A 485 1.78 -25.43 4.58
N SER A 486 1.69 -24.59 5.56
CA SER A 486 2.81 -23.81 6.04
C SER A 486 2.89 -23.79 7.56
N TRP A 487 4.10 -23.63 8.10
CA TRP A 487 4.33 -23.25 9.47
C TRP A 487 5.21 -22.00 9.52
N ARG A 488 5.15 -21.25 10.63
CA ARG A 488 5.95 -20.05 10.83
C ARG A 488 6.35 -19.91 12.29
N LEU A 489 7.60 -19.52 12.52
CA LEU A 489 8.14 -19.21 13.83
C LEU A 489 8.76 -17.80 13.78
N SER A 490 8.36 -16.92 14.71
CA SER A 490 8.76 -15.49 14.66
C SER A 490 9.24 -14.98 16.04
N PRO A 491 10.31 -15.56 16.65
CA PRO A 491 10.81 -15.07 17.92
C PRO A 491 11.31 -13.63 17.83
N THR A 492 11.00 -12.87 18.86
CA THR A 492 11.49 -11.51 19.08
C THR A 492 12.02 -11.42 20.49
N LEU A 493 13.22 -10.89 20.67
CA LEU A 493 13.82 -10.53 21.95
C LEU A 493 14.06 -9.04 21.98
N THR A 494 13.66 -8.38 23.04
CA THR A 494 13.86 -6.94 23.26
C THR A 494 14.47 -6.73 24.62
N ASN A 495 15.63 -6.08 24.64
CA ASN A 495 16.26 -5.58 25.84
C ASN A 495 16.15 -4.05 25.85
N THR A 496 16.32 -3.42 26.99
CA THR A 496 16.62 -1.97 27.08
C THR A 496 17.99 -1.68 26.46
N ALA A 497 18.31 -0.40 26.24
CA ALA A 497 19.65 0.02 25.78
C ALA A 497 20.77 -0.40 26.77
N ASP A 498 20.45 -0.56 28.04
CA ASP A 498 21.35 -1.03 29.11
C ASP A 498 21.43 -2.56 29.25
N ASP A 499 20.87 -3.33 28.28
CA ASP A 499 20.83 -4.79 28.21
C ASP A 499 19.91 -5.48 29.24
N ASP A 500 19.06 -4.76 29.97
CA ASP A 500 18.04 -5.38 30.79
C ASP A 500 16.94 -5.99 29.92
N LEU A 501 16.52 -7.21 30.26
CA LEU A 501 15.44 -7.87 29.53
C LEU A 501 14.12 -7.10 29.72
N ASP A 502 13.58 -6.56 28.62
CA ASP A 502 12.28 -5.89 28.60
C ASP A 502 11.15 -6.85 28.17
N SER A 503 11.32 -7.52 27.06
CA SER A 503 10.30 -8.44 26.56
C SER A 503 10.86 -9.46 25.61
N TRP A 504 10.21 -10.61 25.52
CA TRP A 504 10.35 -11.51 24.40
C TRP A 504 8.98 -12.07 23.99
N ALA A 505 8.88 -12.45 22.73
CA ALA A 505 7.69 -13.10 22.20
C ALA A 505 8.10 -14.19 21.23
N VAL A 506 7.41 -15.32 21.26
CA VAL A 506 7.58 -16.43 20.34
C VAL A 506 6.22 -16.76 19.74
N PRO A 507 5.76 -16.00 18.73
CA PRO A 507 4.64 -16.40 17.90
C PRO A 507 5.00 -17.65 17.10
N TRP A 508 4.23 -18.70 17.28
CA TRP A 508 4.40 -19.95 16.56
C TRP A 508 3.09 -20.31 15.86
N ARG A 509 3.06 -20.18 14.54
CA ARG A 509 2.02 -20.77 13.71
C ARG A 509 2.37 -22.23 13.48
N TRP A 510 1.67 -23.10 14.16
CA TRP A 510 1.87 -24.56 14.05
C TRP A 510 1.53 -25.07 12.67
N PHE A 511 0.46 -24.52 12.12
CA PHE A 511 0.06 -24.79 10.74
C PHE A 511 -0.85 -23.66 10.19
N GLU A 512 -0.78 -23.49 8.93
CA GLU A 512 -1.79 -22.86 8.07
C GLU A 512 -2.06 -23.85 6.93
N LEU A 513 -3.26 -24.35 6.84
CA LEU A 513 -3.71 -25.26 5.80
C LEU A 513 -4.59 -24.48 4.84
N VAL A 514 -4.27 -24.54 3.55
CA VAL A 514 -5.07 -23.97 2.48
C VAL A 514 -5.56 -25.10 1.59
N LEU A 515 -6.87 -25.25 1.51
CA LEU A 515 -7.52 -26.26 0.72
C LEU A 515 -7.46 -25.93 -0.78
N ASP A 516 -7.80 -26.88 -1.64
CA ASP A 516 -7.92 -26.64 -3.08
C ASP A 516 -9.04 -25.65 -3.41
N THR A 517 -10.05 -25.56 -2.56
CA THR A 517 -11.10 -24.55 -2.61
C THR A 517 -10.64 -23.15 -2.16
N GLU A 518 -9.39 -22.99 -1.70
CA GLU A 518 -8.80 -21.80 -1.05
C GLU A 518 -9.38 -21.45 0.33
N ASP A 519 -10.26 -22.26 0.88
CA ASP A 519 -10.58 -22.13 2.29
C ASP A 519 -9.34 -22.39 3.13
N SER A 520 -9.15 -21.62 4.18
CA SER A 520 -7.97 -21.76 5.04
C SER A 520 -8.32 -21.89 6.51
N VAL A 521 -7.49 -22.63 7.22
CA VAL A 521 -7.51 -22.71 8.67
C VAL A 521 -6.07 -22.60 9.20
N GLN A 522 -5.90 -21.80 10.26
CA GLN A 522 -4.61 -21.69 10.93
C GLN A 522 -4.76 -21.77 12.44
N PHE A 523 -3.71 -22.26 13.06
CA PHE A 523 -3.57 -22.31 14.51
C PHE A 523 -2.22 -21.75 14.93
N GLU A 524 -2.25 -20.83 15.90
CA GLU A 524 -1.05 -20.18 16.43
C GLU A 524 -1.04 -20.24 17.96
N THR A 525 0.15 -20.26 18.53
CA THR A 525 0.40 -20.05 19.96
C THR A 525 1.44 -18.96 20.10
N HIS A 526 1.15 -17.96 20.90
CA HIS A 526 2.10 -16.91 21.26
C HIS A 526 2.53 -17.13 22.72
N ARG A 527 3.80 -17.30 22.92
CA ARG A 527 4.43 -17.27 24.24
C ARG A 527 5.10 -15.91 24.40
N ILE A 528 4.74 -15.19 25.45
CA ILE A 528 5.14 -13.78 25.62
C ILE A 528 5.63 -13.62 27.06
N PHE A 529 6.74 -12.89 27.19
CA PHE A 529 7.19 -12.31 28.44
C PHE A 529 7.26 -10.79 28.24
N GLU A 530 6.71 -10.02 29.17
CA GLU A 530 6.81 -8.57 29.17
C GLU A 530 7.08 -8.08 30.60
N ARG A 531 8.12 -7.25 30.75
CA ARG A 531 8.44 -6.54 31.98
C ARG A 531 7.85 -5.15 31.91
N ILE A 532 7.02 -4.81 32.87
CA ILE A 532 6.45 -3.49 33.03
C ILE A 532 7.22 -2.80 34.13
N PHE A 533 8.04 -1.81 33.75
CA PHE A 533 8.87 -1.05 34.70
C PHE A 533 8.05 -0.07 35.54
N GLU A 534 7.03 0.55 34.92
CA GLU A 534 6.12 1.51 35.55
C GLU A 534 4.67 1.16 35.22
N PRO A 535 3.73 1.32 36.17
CA PRO A 535 2.33 1.08 35.91
C PRO A 535 1.84 1.92 34.73
N PHE A 536 0.96 1.36 33.90
CA PHE A 536 0.38 2.12 32.79
C PHE A 536 -1.15 1.95 32.72
N PRO A 537 -1.86 2.99 32.23
CA PRO A 537 -3.30 2.94 32.07
C PRO A 537 -3.69 2.14 30.81
N LEU A 538 -4.66 1.25 30.96
CA LEU A 538 -5.25 0.48 29.89
C LEU A 538 -6.78 0.55 29.97
N ARG A 539 -7.41 1.35 29.11
CA ARG A 539 -8.87 1.50 29.04
C ARG A 539 -9.54 1.79 30.41
N GLY A 540 -8.95 2.73 31.18
CA GLY A 540 -9.44 3.11 32.50
C GLY A 540 -9.15 2.11 33.61
N ARG A 541 -8.34 1.10 33.34
CA ARG A 541 -7.75 0.16 34.31
C ARG A 541 -6.26 0.40 34.38
N GLU A 542 -5.60 -0.06 35.41
CA GLU A 542 -4.16 0.02 35.56
C GLU A 542 -3.53 -1.35 35.47
N VAL A 543 -2.47 -1.46 34.68
CA VAL A 543 -1.58 -2.63 34.65
C VAL A 543 -0.40 -2.30 35.56
N PRO A 544 -0.19 -3.03 36.68
CA PRO A 544 0.89 -2.75 37.60
C PRO A 544 2.29 -3.02 37.02
N ALA A 545 3.32 -2.45 37.63
CA ALA A 545 4.69 -2.84 37.35
C ALA A 545 4.92 -4.30 37.78
N GLY A 546 5.68 -5.07 36.98
CA GLY A 546 5.92 -6.48 37.23
C GLY A 546 6.37 -7.26 36.01
N ASP A 547 6.64 -8.53 36.21
CA ASP A 547 7.04 -9.49 35.18
C ASP A 547 5.84 -10.37 34.79
N TYR A 548 5.43 -10.30 33.53
CA TYR A 548 4.24 -10.98 33.02
C TYR A 548 4.60 -12.08 32.03
N TRP A 549 4.12 -13.28 32.29
CA TRP A 549 4.25 -14.44 31.41
C TRP A 549 2.88 -14.77 30.85
N MET A 550 2.77 -14.69 29.53
CA MET A 550 1.49 -14.84 28.85
C MET A 550 1.57 -15.91 27.78
N THR A 551 0.53 -16.72 27.69
CA THR A 551 0.33 -17.70 26.61
C THR A 551 -1.01 -17.42 25.97
N ARG A 552 -1.05 -17.18 24.65
CA ARG A 552 -2.27 -16.96 23.90
C ARG A 552 -2.36 -17.93 22.75
N HIS A 553 -3.58 -18.40 22.48
CA HIS A 553 -3.89 -19.30 21.40
C HIS A 553 -4.83 -18.62 20.42
N PHE A 554 -4.59 -18.83 19.13
CA PHE A 554 -5.36 -18.24 18.05
C PHE A 554 -5.82 -19.32 17.10
N VAL A 555 -7.08 -19.26 16.72
CA VAL A 555 -7.65 -20.02 15.62
C VAL A 555 -8.22 -19.05 14.63
N GLU A 556 -7.91 -19.22 13.37
CA GLU A 556 -8.48 -18.42 12.30
C GLU A 556 -8.97 -19.33 11.18
N VAL A 557 -10.18 -19.05 10.69
CA VAL A 557 -10.80 -19.74 9.55
C VAL A 557 -11.25 -18.67 8.57
N GLN A 558 -10.87 -18.83 7.31
CA GLN A 558 -11.27 -17.93 6.23
C GLN A 558 -11.83 -18.74 5.08
N SER A 559 -12.97 -18.30 4.54
CA SER A 559 -13.50 -18.86 3.31
C SER A 559 -12.76 -18.27 2.09
N SER A 560 -12.75 -19.02 1.00
CA SER A 560 -12.12 -18.63 -0.26
C SER A 560 -12.64 -17.28 -0.79
N GLU A 561 -11.74 -16.47 -1.32
CA GLU A 561 -12.07 -15.22 -2.01
C GLU A 561 -12.79 -15.43 -3.35
N ARG A 562 -12.80 -16.64 -3.89
CA ARG A 562 -13.56 -17.02 -5.10
C ARG A 562 -15.07 -16.96 -4.89
N ARG A 563 -15.54 -16.98 -3.63
CA ARG A 563 -16.98 -16.99 -3.33
C ARG A 563 -17.57 -15.59 -3.38
N ALA A 564 -18.85 -15.51 -3.77
CA ALA A 564 -19.58 -14.26 -3.69
C ALA A 564 -19.78 -13.81 -2.23
N LEU A 565 -19.99 -14.75 -1.31
CA LEU A 565 -20.01 -14.51 0.13
C LEU A 565 -18.73 -15.09 0.74
N ARG A 566 -17.94 -14.22 1.35
CA ARG A 566 -16.71 -14.54 2.06
C ARG A 566 -16.91 -14.29 3.54
N VAL A 567 -16.44 -15.21 4.36
CA VAL A 567 -16.54 -15.10 5.82
C VAL A 567 -15.19 -15.42 6.44
N GLY A 568 -14.83 -14.69 7.46
CA GLY A 568 -13.65 -14.89 8.28
C GLY A 568 -14.04 -14.93 9.76
N LEU A 569 -13.42 -15.83 10.52
CA LEU A 569 -13.56 -15.93 11.97
C LEU A 569 -12.16 -16.06 12.57
N ARG A 570 -11.84 -15.20 13.55
CA ARG A 570 -10.63 -15.31 14.37
C ARG A 570 -11.01 -15.28 15.84
N ALA A 571 -10.59 -16.28 16.58
CA ALA A 571 -10.73 -16.36 18.03
C ALA A 571 -9.34 -16.36 18.67
N GLU A 572 -9.20 -15.64 19.76
CA GLU A 572 -8.03 -15.57 20.62
C GLU A 572 -8.43 -15.81 22.07
N ILE A 573 -7.66 -16.61 22.78
CA ILE A 573 -7.88 -16.87 24.21
C ILE A 573 -6.53 -17.05 24.89
N GLY A 574 -6.39 -16.58 26.11
CA GLY A 574 -5.22 -16.83 26.96
C GLY A 574 -4.92 -15.72 27.94
N ASP A 575 -3.70 -15.76 28.49
CA ASP A 575 -3.26 -14.84 29.52
C ASP A 575 -3.10 -13.41 28.99
N PHE A 576 -3.41 -12.43 29.82
CA PHE A 576 -3.23 -11.01 29.51
C PHE A 576 -2.85 -10.25 30.78
N TYR A 577 -1.56 -9.92 30.89
CA TYR A 577 -0.93 -9.37 32.10
C TYR A 577 -1.25 -10.19 33.35
N ASP A 578 -1.97 -9.62 34.32
CA ASP A 578 -2.39 -10.27 35.57
C ASP A 578 -3.76 -10.98 35.49
N GLY A 579 -4.25 -11.16 34.27
CA GLY A 579 -5.55 -11.75 34.01
C GLY A 579 -5.63 -12.52 32.69
N ASP A 580 -6.75 -12.41 32.01
CA ASP A 580 -7.01 -13.12 30.76
C ASP A 580 -7.71 -12.25 29.72
N VAL A 581 -7.60 -12.66 28.44
CA VAL A 581 -8.30 -12.06 27.31
C VAL A 581 -8.98 -13.14 26.47
N THR A 582 -10.22 -12.84 26.09
CA THR A 582 -10.91 -13.51 25.00
C THR A 582 -11.24 -12.50 23.93
N ARG A 583 -10.81 -12.77 22.69
CA ARG A 583 -11.12 -11.95 21.53
C ARG A 583 -11.88 -12.79 20.51
N LEU A 584 -12.93 -12.22 19.98
CA LEU A 584 -13.68 -12.77 18.86
C LEU A 584 -13.79 -11.72 17.77
N ARG A 585 -13.22 -12.02 16.62
CA ARG A 585 -13.38 -11.20 15.42
C ARG A 585 -14.03 -12.02 14.32
N TRP A 586 -15.09 -11.49 13.73
CA TRP A 586 -15.65 -12.01 12.51
C TRP A 586 -15.74 -10.94 11.43
N SER A 587 -15.71 -11.35 10.20
CA SER A 587 -15.85 -10.50 9.03
C SER A 587 -16.66 -11.22 7.97
N ALA A 588 -17.41 -10.46 7.20
CA ALA A 588 -18.13 -10.94 6.04
C ALA A 588 -18.02 -9.93 4.90
N THR A 589 -17.84 -10.43 3.68
CA THR A 589 -17.92 -9.62 2.45
C THR A 589 -18.83 -10.35 1.47
N TRP A 590 -19.82 -9.66 0.99
CA TRP A 590 -20.78 -10.20 0.03
C TRP A 590 -20.79 -9.36 -1.25
N LEU A 591 -20.56 -10.02 -2.38
CA LEU A 591 -20.53 -9.48 -3.73
C LEU A 591 -21.71 -10.07 -4.52
N PRO A 592 -22.95 -9.57 -4.31
CA PRO A 592 -24.12 -10.10 -5.01
C PRO A 592 -24.09 -9.84 -6.51
N SER A 593 -23.40 -8.80 -6.92
CA SER A 593 -23.17 -8.40 -8.32
C SER A 593 -21.90 -7.58 -8.42
N SER A 594 -21.47 -7.23 -9.62
CA SER A 594 -20.37 -6.29 -9.86
C SER A 594 -20.68 -4.85 -9.44
N LEU A 595 -21.97 -4.53 -9.24
CA LEU A 595 -22.42 -3.18 -8.88
C LEU A 595 -22.38 -2.92 -7.37
N ILE A 596 -22.40 -3.98 -6.54
CA ILE A 596 -22.61 -3.85 -5.10
C ILE A 596 -21.63 -4.75 -4.35
N GLN A 597 -20.88 -4.15 -3.43
CA GLN A 597 -20.14 -4.86 -2.40
C GLN A 597 -20.66 -4.44 -1.02
N LEU A 598 -20.98 -5.43 -0.20
CA LEU A 598 -21.34 -5.25 1.20
C LEU A 598 -20.26 -5.92 2.05
N SER A 599 -19.70 -5.21 3.00
CA SER A 599 -18.77 -5.81 3.95
C SER A 599 -19.04 -5.33 5.37
N GLY A 600 -18.69 -6.17 6.33
CA GLY A 600 -18.80 -5.83 7.73
C GLY A 600 -17.82 -6.62 8.57
N SER A 601 -17.41 -6.03 9.67
CA SER A 601 -16.58 -6.67 10.67
C SER A 601 -17.04 -6.31 12.09
N TYR A 602 -16.82 -7.24 13.00
CA TYR A 602 -17.04 -7.07 14.42
C TYR A 602 -15.84 -7.63 15.16
N ASP A 603 -15.28 -6.86 16.07
CA ASP A 603 -14.12 -7.21 16.86
C ASP A 603 -14.42 -6.93 18.34
N GLU A 604 -14.51 -7.95 19.16
CA GLU A 604 -14.80 -7.86 20.59
C GLU A 604 -13.60 -8.39 21.39
N PHE A 605 -13.20 -7.60 22.37
CA PHE A 605 -12.22 -7.98 23.39
C PHE A 605 -12.92 -7.98 24.75
N ASP A 606 -13.00 -9.14 25.37
CA ASP A 606 -13.36 -9.34 26.79
C ASP A 606 -12.06 -9.53 27.57
N VAL A 607 -11.71 -8.54 28.37
CA VAL A 607 -10.47 -8.49 29.13
C VAL A 607 -10.78 -8.47 30.60
N ARG A 608 -10.18 -9.38 31.34
CA ARG A 608 -10.29 -9.49 32.79
C ARG A 608 -8.94 -9.26 33.41
N LEU A 609 -8.82 -8.24 34.27
CA LEU A 609 -7.60 -7.88 34.98
C LEU A 609 -7.89 -7.83 36.48
N ALA A 610 -6.86 -7.94 37.30
CA ALA A 610 -6.99 -7.74 38.75
C ALA A 610 -7.50 -6.35 39.11
N SER A 611 -7.22 -5.34 38.31
CA SER A 611 -7.71 -3.96 38.45
C SER A 611 -9.15 -3.77 37.97
N GLY A 612 -9.79 -4.80 37.39
CA GLY A 612 -11.16 -4.83 36.92
C GLY A 612 -11.31 -5.14 35.44
N ASP A 613 -12.49 -5.65 35.11
CA ASP A 613 -12.83 -6.14 33.77
C ASP A 613 -13.28 -5.01 32.85
N PHE A 614 -13.13 -5.21 31.53
CA PHE A 614 -13.74 -4.36 30.52
C PHE A 614 -13.98 -5.12 29.21
N VAL A 615 -14.98 -4.67 28.48
CA VAL A 615 -15.27 -5.17 27.11
C VAL A 615 -15.18 -4.00 26.13
N THR A 616 -14.40 -4.20 25.08
CA THR A 616 -14.30 -3.24 23.98
C THR A 616 -14.78 -3.87 22.70
N ARG A 617 -15.64 -3.16 21.96
CA ARG A 617 -16.21 -3.60 20.68
C ARG A 617 -15.97 -2.57 19.61
N LEU A 618 -15.53 -3.04 18.45
CA LEU A 618 -15.44 -2.24 17.23
C LEU A 618 -16.29 -2.91 16.16
N THR A 619 -17.22 -2.14 15.59
CA THR A 619 -18.09 -2.59 14.50
C THR A 619 -17.83 -1.70 13.29
N GLU A 620 -17.66 -2.32 12.13
CA GLU A 620 -17.49 -1.65 10.85
C GLU A 620 -18.50 -2.22 9.85
N GLY A 621 -19.09 -1.34 9.04
CA GLY A 621 -19.93 -1.71 7.90
C GLY A 621 -19.56 -0.87 6.70
N ARG A 622 -19.47 -1.48 5.51
CA ARG A 622 -19.25 -0.80 4.24
C ARG A 622 -20.29 -1.19 3.22
N ILE A 623 -20.73 -0.22 2.44
CA ILE A 623 -21.61 -0.38 1.29
C ILE A 623 -20.98 0.37 0.14
N ASP A 624 -20.43 -0.38 -0.81
CA ASP A 624 -19.81 0.18 -2.00
C ASP A 624 -20.71 -0.09 -3.21
N LEU A 625 -21.05 0.97 -3.93
CA LEU A 625 -21.86 0.93 -5.15
C LEU A 625 -20.99 1.43 -6.31
N THR A 626 -20.76 0.55 -7.30
CA THR A 626 -19.88 0.82 -8.44
C THR A 626 -20.63 0.55 -9.75
N PRO A 627 -21.43 1.50 -10.24
CA PRO A 627 -22.19 1.33 -11.47
C PRO A 627 -21.31 1.18 -12.72
N SER A 628 -20.09 1.69 -12.67
CA SER A 628 -19.09 1.59 -13.73
C SER A 628 -17.69 1.79 -13.15
N PRO A 629 -16.60 1.50 -13.89
CA PRO A 629 -15.24 1.84 -13.44
C PRO A 629 -15.02 3.33 -13.14
N TRP A 630 -15.89 4.18 -13.66
CA TRP A 630 -15.80 5.64 -13.59
C TRP A 630 -16.61 6.27 -12.44
N VAL A 631 -17.50 5.50 -11.80
CA VAL A 631 -18.38 6.01 -10.73
C VAL A 631 -18.36 5.03 -9.57
N ALA A 632 -17.98 5.51 -8.40
CA ALA A 632 -17.99 4.76 -7.16
C ALA A 632 -18.59 5.59 -6.01
N LEU A 633 -19.55 5.01 -5.30
CA LEU A 633 -20.07 5.55 -4.05
C LEU A 633 -19.70 4.58 -2.91
N ARG A 634 -18.83 5.02 -2.02
CA ARG A 634 -18.38 4.27 -0.85
C ARG A 634 -19.00 4.83 0.42
N ASN A 635 -19.52 3.96 1.25
CA ASN A 635 -20.06 4.32 2.56
C ASN A 635 -19.39 3.47 3.63
N LEU A 636 -18.81 4.13 4.62
CA LEU A 636 -18.15 3.50 5.76
C LEU A 636 -18.83 3.94 7.03
N VAL A 637 -19.37 2.98 7.78
CA VAL A 637 -19.95 3.18 9.12
C VAL A 637 -19.03 2.51 10.14
N GLN A 638 -18.67 3.22 11.21
CA GLN A 638 -17.84 2.68 12.29
C GLN A 638 -18.45 3.04 13.65
N TYR A 639 -18.54 2.05 14.54
CA TYR A 639 -18.93 2.26 15.93
C TYR A 639 -17.92 1.63 16.88
N ASP A 640 -17.46 2.42 17.84
CA ASP A 640 -16.51 2.03 18.89
C ASP A 640 -17.16 2.22 20.27
N THR A 641 -17.24 1.15 21.05
CA THR A 641 -17.83 1.22 22.41
C THR A 641 -16.92 1.91 23.42
N ALA A 642 -15.61 2.06 23.15
CA ALA A 642 -14.70 2.71 24.08
C ALA A 642 -14.80 4.23 24.00
N SER A 643 -14.85 4.79 22.78
CA SER A 643 -15.09 6.22 22.54
C SER A 643 -16.60 6.55 22.54
N LYS A 644 -17.47 5.53 22.42
CA LYS A 644 -18.93 5.65 22.26
C LYS A 644 -19.34 6.43 21.02
N ASN A 645 -18.45 6.54 20.03
CA ASN A 645 -18.64 7.31 18.82
C ASN A 645 -19.11 6.42 17.66
N LEU A 646 -20.15 6.87 16.98
CA LEU A 646 -20.60 6.39 15.68
C LEU A 646 -20.13 7.38 14.61
N SER A 647 -19.58 6.91 13.51
CA SER A 647 -19.23 7.75 12.37
C SER A 647 -19.72 7.14 11.07
N LEU A 648 -20.13 7.98 10.14
CA LEU A 648 -20.44 7.66 8.76
C LEU A 648 -19.64 8.54 7.84
N GLN A 649 -18.86 7.93 6.95
CA GLN A 649 -18.30 8.61 5.78
C GLN A 649 -19.03 8.11 4.55
N SER A 650 -19.50 9.03 3.71
CA SER A 650 -20.07 8.75 2.39
C SER A 650 -19.24 9.51 1.35
N ARG A 651 -18.67 8.79 0.37
CA ARG A 651 -17.79 9.37 -0.64
C ARG A 651 -18.22 8.90 -2.03
N LEU A 652 -18.65 9.84 -2.85
CA LEU A 652 -18.85 9.66 -4.30
C LEU A 652 -17.59 10.14 -5.03
N ARG A 653 -16.99 9.28 -5.85
CA ARG A 653 -15.99 9.63 -6.85
C ARG A 653 -16.62 9.44 -8.22
N TRP A 654 -16.58 10.47 -9.05
CA TRP A 654 -17.00 10.39 -10.44
C TRP A 654 -15.87 10.87 -11.35
N ILE A 655 -15.25 9.94 -12.06
CA ILE A 655 -14.25 10.19 -13.08
C ILE A 655 -15.01 10.54 -14.38
N LEU A 656 -15.07 11.81 -14.72
CA LEU A 656 -15.72 12.30 -15.93
C LEU A 656 -14.93 11.87 -17.17
N GLU A 657 -13.62 12.00 -17.08
CA GLU A 657 -12.59 11.54 -18.00
C GLU A 657 -11.30 11.33 -17.18
N PRO A 658 -10.35 10.48 -17.59
CA PRO A 658 -9.07 10.38 -16.89
C PRO A 658 -8.41 11.76 -16.69
N GLY A 659 -8.13 12.11 -15.44
CA GLY A 659 -7.64 13.44 -15.03
C GLY A 659 -8.71 14.50 -14.78
N ARG A 660 -10.01 14.15 -14.83
CA ARG A 660 -11.13 15.06 -14.50
C ARG A 660 -12.10 14.38 -13.56
N GLU A 661 -12.13 14.83 -12.33
CA GLU A 661 -12.83 14.11 -11.26
C GLU A 661 -13.71 15.04 -10.42
N LEU A 662 -14.87 14.52 -10.04
CA LEU A 662 -15.77 15.12 -9.09
C LEU A 662 -15.87 14.25 -7.85
N PHE A 663 -15.65 14.86 -6.69
CA PHE A 663 -15.85 14.23 -5.40
C PHE A 663 -17.01 14.91 -4.65
N VAL A 664 -17.85 14.07 -4.02
CA VAL A 664 -18.80 14.53 -3.01
C VAL A 664 -18.55 13.70 -1.76
N VAL A 665 -18.18 14.36 -0.67
CA VAL A 665 -17.80 13.69 0.59
C VAL A 665 -18.68 14.22 1.70
N GLY A 666 -19.33 13.31 2.42
CA GLY A 666 -20.06 13.58 3.66
C GLY A 666 -19.43 12.87 4.83
N LEU A 667 -19.12 13.61 5.88
CA LEU A 667 -18.63 13.09 7.16
C LEU A 667 -19.67 13.42 8.22
N PHE A 668 -20.13 12.41 8.96
CA PHE A 668 -21.15 12.55 9.99
C PHE A 668 -20.69 11.83 11.24
N GLY A 669 -20.74 12.51 12.38
CA GLY A 669 -20.35 12.02 13.69
C GLY A 669 -21.50 12.07 14.67
N TRP A 670 -21.58 11.05 15.55
CA TRP A 670 -22.47 11.02 16.70
C TRP A 670 -21.73 10.43 17.89
N GLU A 671 -22.00 10.99 19.06
CA GLU A 671 -21.48 10.48 20.33
C GLU A 671 -22.65 10.05 21.22
N ARG A 672 -22.40 9.10 22.13
CA ARG A 672 -23.34 8.71 23.17
C ARG A 672 -22.83 9.23 24.52
N PRO A 673 -23.29 10.41 24.99
CA PRO A 673 -22.90 10.95 26.28
C PRO A 673 -23.35 10.05 27.43
N GLU A 674 -22.60 10.05 28.55
CA GLU A 674 -22.98 9.24 29.74
C GLU A 674 -24.26 9.70 30.38
N GLU A 675 -24.57 10.99 30.27
CA GLU A 675 -25.72 11.64 30.92
C GLU A 675 -27.04 11.38 30.17
N ASP A 676 -27.00 11.03 28.89
CA ASP A 676 -28.19 11.05 28.00
C ASP A 676 -28.79 9.66 27.75
N ARG A 677 -28.91 8.80 28.75
CA ARG A 677 -29.66 7.52 28.75
C ARG A 677 -29.64 6.73 27.42
N GLY A 678 -28.55 6.88 26.66
CA GLY A 678 -28.29 6.10 25.45
C GLY A 678 -28.78 6.72 24.14
N GLN A 679 -29.18 7.98 24.10
CA GLN A 679 -29.42 8.68 22.83
C GLN A 679 -28.06 9.08 22.19
N LEU A 680 -27.99 8.95 20.85
CA LEU A 680 -26.89 9.48 20.06
C LEU A 680 -27.10 10.97 19.89
N VAL A 681 -26.10 11.75 20.26
CA VAL A 681 -26.05 13.20 20.04
C VAL A 681 -25.13 13.44 18.87
N GLU A 682 -25.57 14.24 17.94
CA GLU A 682 -24.82 14.64 16.76
C GLU A 682 -23.60 15.46 17.19
N THR A 683 -22.46 15.18 16.57
CA THR A 683 -21.23 15.96 16.76
C THR A 683 -20.99 16.81 15.50
N ASP A 684 -19.83 16.70 14.88
CA ASP A 684 -19.47 17.47 13.72
C ASP A 684 -20.01 16.82 12.44
N GLN A 685 -20.47 17.64 11.51
CA GLN A 685 -20.84 17.23 10.16
C GLN A 685 -20.07 18.07 9.15
N GLU A 686 -19.58 17.39 8.12
CA GLU A 686 -18.98 18.05 6.98
C GLU A 686 -19.59 17.51 5.69
N LEU A 687 -19.96 18.40 4.78
CA LEU A 687 -20.29 18.07 3.40
C LEU A 687 -19.39 18.87 2.48
N ALA A 688 -18.58 18.17 1.67
CA ALA A 688 -17.64 18.77 0.74
C ALA A 688 -17.95 18.33 -0.70
N LEU A 689 -17.88 19.28 -1.63
CA LEU A 689 -17.88 19.08 -3.07
C LEU A 689 -16.54 19.57 -3.61
N LYS A 690 -15.78 18.69 -4.28
CA LYS A 690 -14.48 19.02 -4.88
C LYS A 690 -14.45 18.65 -6.35
N LEU A 691 -14.05 19.57 -7.21
CA LEU A 691 -13.82 19.35 -8.64
C LEU A 691 -12.32 19.50 -8.91
N VAL A 692 -11.72 18.48 -9.53
CA VAL A 692 -10.33 18.46 -9.94
C VAL A 692 -10.25 18.35 -11.46
N TYR A 693 -9.37 19.11 -12.09
CA TYR A 693 -9.19 19.11 -13.54
C TYR A 693 -7.71 19.15 -13.91
N THR A 694 -7.24 18.15 -14.64
CA THR A 694 -5.85 18.08 -15.12
C THR A 694 -5.77 18.61 -16.57
N PHE A 695 -5.01 19.68 -16.76
CA PHE A 695 -4.58 20.14 -18.09
C PHE A 695 -3.17 19.61 -18.36
N ARG A 696 -3.03 18.78 -19.38
CA ARG A 696 -1.75 18.15 -19.76
C ARG A 696 -1.26 18.69 -21.10
N PHE A 697 0.01 19.16 -21.13
CA PHE A 697 0.63 19.80 -22.29
C PHE A 697 1.81 19.03 -22.86
#